data_048f5183dc0850aee74a40200c78d020
#
_entry.id   048f5183dc0850aee74a40200c78d020
#
_cell.length_a   1.000
_cell.length_b   1.000
_cell.length_c   1.000
_cell.angle_alpha   90.00
_cell.angle_beta   90.00
_cell.angle_gamma   90.00
#
_symmetry.space_group_name_H-M   'P 1'
#
loop_
_entity.id
_entity.type
_entity.pdbx_description
1 polymer ?
#
loop_
_entity_poly.entity_id
_entity_poly.type
_entity_poly.pdbx_seq_one_letter_code
_entity_poly.pdbx_strand_id
1 'polypeptide(L)'
;MVWGEFICQIASYPETIKDTMGQSHGVPQIYILPERLFDITLGVSRAEIEFPIYFNFYLNQRKTQLVCRKHQLRPVARVLREAIFGPSFLNLEPDYAPGVEPADLASEMAFFKKDPKKPGGKLRIRDLVEFHVFDDDGNVQIGDIEIHLIGLDRYRFKQNGKLRELSFRAPPKAPLPLSSTRRYHPPFYGVTVIGSGHGFDPSADTSGFIIWVNSRGILVDPPVDTTQWMRSNGVDSRLISDLVLTHCHADHDAGTLQKLLEEGRIRLHTTPTIINSFVRKYRGLLGLNGEQLRALFDFVPVTVNEPVNIAGANFFFRYNFHPIPTLGFSTTFQGKTFAYSGDHLNDATYLENLHQEGLFNKARLKDLLDFNWKADLILHEAGIPPVHTPVDTLLALDDETKSRLYVNHISADKIPHGSGLKLAQPGVRDTLNLEVTPPELWLAQRMLDLFSGVDLFWPLPVLKVAEFLRIARYRKYHGGEALVRTGEPGNEFFLILSGQAEVIQKGEFLTRLGRYDYFGEIAVLLGSNRTADILAYTEMEVLTVTARDFLRFVEGTEIARTLRLVAESRLHEGWPLMNENNLLAKLSVKQKTQLIPYMRQRTIPSERLLFRAGDRVRCLYLIKEGQVRLTRDNGHESRGYRGALVGRVKSDGERHTVSAITESTTVVYVISMSDLKIFFRENPGTHVRFLAAERGQITETL
;
A
#
# COMPACT_ATOMS: atom_id res chain seq x y z
N MET A 1 -5.69 -26.45 -8.51
CA MET A 1 -6.33 -27.73 -8.90
C MET A 1 -5.30 -28.60 -9.58
N VAL A 2 -5.20 -29.84 -9.17
CA VAL A 2 -4.39 -30.88 -9.83
C VAL A 2 -5.37 -31.85 -10.49
N TRP A 3 -5.18 -32.14 -11.77
CA TRP A 3 -6.04 -33.06 -12.53
C TRP A 3 -5.22 -33.79 -13.59
N GLY A 4 -4.91 -35.08 -13.34
CA GLY A 4 -3.94 -35.82 -14.15
C GLY A 4 -2.56 -35.15 -14.10
N GLU A 5 -1.98 -34.88 -15.26
CA GLU A 5 -0.72 -34.16 -15.39
C GLU A 5 -0.88 -32.63 -15.38
N PHE A 6 -2.12 -32.11 -15.34
CA PHE A 6 -2.38 -30.70 -15.41
C PHE A 6 -2.52 -30.08 -14.02
N ILE A 7 -1.76 -29.00 -13.81
CA ILE A 7 -1.82 -28.19 -12.61
C ILE A 7 -2.27 -26.80 -13.01
N CYS A 8 -3.44 -26.42 -12.48
CA CYS A 8 -4.06 -25.12 -12.76
C CYS A 8 -4.33 -24.35 -11.47
N GLN A 9 -4.07 -23.07 -11.51
CA GLN A 9 -4.39 -22.14 -10.42
C GLN A 9 -5.33 -21.04 -10.92
N ILE A 10 -6.36 -20.74 -10.13
CA ILE A 10 -7.27 -19.61 -10.38
C ILE A 10 -6.80 -18.46 -9.51
N ALA A 11 -6.46 -17.33 -10.10
CA ALA A 11 -5.75 -16.20 -9.53
C ALA A 11 -4.30 -16.54 -9.10
N SER A 12 -3.49 -15.52 -9.00
CA SER A 12 -2.15 -15.60 -8.42
C SER A 12 -1.93 -14.31 -7.63
N TYR A 13 -1.72 -14.45 -6.35
CA TYR A 13 -1.34 -13.34 -5.48
C TYR A 13 0.17 -13.19 -5.47
N PRO A 14 0.70 -12.00 -5.12
CA PRO A 14 2.12 -11.85 -4.87
C PRO A 14 2.59 -12.93 -3.89
N GLU A 15 3.74 -13.51 -4.17
CA GLU A 15 4.37 -14.55 -3.34
C GLU A 15 3.71 -15.94 -3.33
N THR A 16 2.55 -16.15 -3.96
CA THR A 16 1.91 -17.50 -3.98
C THR A 16 2.77 -18.57 -4.66
N ILE A 17 3.78 -18.20 -5.43
CA ILE A 17 4.72 -19.16 -5.96
C ILE A 17 5.49 -19.89 -4.85
N LYS A 18 5.79 -19.22 -3.74
CA LYS A 18 6.47 -19.81 -2.57
C LYS A 18 5.70 -21.00 -2.04
N ASP A 19 4.38 -20.89 -1.94
CA ASP A 19 3.48 -21.96 -1.47
C ASP A 19 3.47 -23.15 -2.44
N THR A 20 3.46 -22.89 -3.75
CA THR A 20 3.33 -23.94 -4.77
C THR A 20 4.65 -24.66 -5.05
N MET A 21 5.79 -24.00 -4.92
CA MET A 21 7.11 -24.61 -5.10
C MET A 21 7.35 -25.78 -4.14
N GLY A 22 6.88 -25.69 -2.89
CA GLY A 22 7.03 -26.72 -1.86
C GLY A 22 6.05 -27.88 -1.97
N GLN A 23 5.06 -27.82 -2.87
CA GLN A 23 4.06 -28.87 -3.01
C GLN A 23 4.55 -29.99 -3.93
N SER A 24 4.04 -31.20 -3.72
CA SER A 24 4.44 -32.39 -4.49
C SER A 24 4.21 -32.28 -6.00
N HIS A 25 3.28 -31.43 -6.42
CA HIS A 25 2.96 -31.17 -7.82
C HIS A 25 3.66 -29.92 -8.40
N GLY A 26 4.35 -29.14 -7.56
CA GLY A 26 5.13 -27.98 -7.99
C GLY A 26 4.30 -26.79 -8.49
N VAL A 27 5.01 -25.88 -9.15
CA VAL A 27 4.42 -24.63 -9.67
C VAL A 27 3.50 -24.91 -10.85
N PRO A 28 2.26 -24.35 -10.85
CA PRO A 28 1.31 -24.51 -11.94
C PRO A 28 1.86 -24.01 -13.29
N GLN A 29 1.46 -24.69 -14.35
CA GLN A 29 1.69 -24.24 -15.72
C GLN A 29 0.53 -23.36 -16.22
N ILE A 30 -0.68 -23.64 -15.78
CA ILE A 30 -1.89 -22.96 -16.23
C ILE A 30 -2.39 -22.04 -15.13
N TYR A 31 -2.56 -20.75 -15.47
CA TYR A 31 -3.16 -19.74 -14.60
C TYR A 31 -4.43 -19.18 -15.23
N ILE A 32 -5.51 -19.17 -14.48
CA ILE A 32 -6.79 -18.58 -14.91
C ILE A 32 -6.97 -17.25 -14.17
N LEU A 33 -7.10 -16.17 -14.90
CA LEU A 33 -7.31 -14.87 -14.30
C LEU A 33 -8.78 -14.71 -13.89
N PRO A 34 -9.04 -14.29 -12.64
CA PRO A 34 -10.40 -13.93 -12.22
C PRO A 34 -10.85 -12.66 -12.94
N GLU A 35 -12.17 -12.39 -12.92
CA GLU A 35 -12.71 -11.16 -13.52
C GLU A 35 -11.95 -9.91 -13.07
N ARG A 36 -11.59 -9.88 -11.80
CA ARG A 36 -10.89 -8.76 -11.20
C ARG A 36 -9.44 -9.08 -10.98
N LEU A 37 -8.59 -8.30 -11.63
CA LEU A 37 -7.15 -8.48 -11.59
C LEU A 37 -6.49 -7.93 -10.31
N PHE A 38 -7.25 -7.21 -9.48
CA PHE A 38 -6.75 -6.63 -8.24
C PHE A 38 -7.75 -6.81 -7.09
N ASP A 39 -7.27 -7.20 -5.93
CA ASP A 39 -8.03 -7.29 -4.71
C ASP A 39 -7.91 -5.99 -3.93
N ILE A 40 -8.93 -5.14 -4.02
CA ILE A 40 -8.91 -3.84 -3.34
C ILE A 40 -9.01 -3.99 -1.81
N THR A 41 -9.56 -5.11 -1.33
CA THR A 41 -9.70 -5.36 0.10
C THR A 41 -8.36 -5.73 0.74
N LEU A 42 -7.58 -6.54 0.04
CA LEU A 42 -6.24 -6.93 0.43
C LEU A 42 -5.20 -5.90 -0.04
N GLY A 43 -5.52 -5.09 -1.06
CA GLY A 43 -4.59 -4.12 -1.65
C GLY A 43 -3.52 -4.75 -2.52
N VAL A 44 -3.76 -5.94 -3.08
CA VAL A 44 -2.77 -6.70 -3.86
C VAL A 44 -3.30 -7.19 -5.20
N SER A 45 -2.41 -7.49 -6.13
CA SER A 45 -2.74 -8.09 -7.43
C SER A 45 -3.29 -9.52 -7.25
N ARG A 46 -4.29 -9.87 -8.08
CA ARG A 46 -4.79 -11.25 -8.27
C ARG A 46 -4.26 -11.88 -9.57
N ALA A 47 -3.43 -11.14 -10.28
CA ALA A 47 -2.84 -11.52 -11.55
C ALA A 47 -1.30 -11.40 -11.49
N GLU A 48 -0.73 -11.58 -10.31
CA GLU A 48 0.70 -11.54 -10.11
C GLU A 48 1.30 -12.90 -10.48
N ILE A 49 1.74 -13.01 -11.72
CA ILE A 49 2.29 -14.25 -12.29
C ILE A 49 3.73 -14.08 -12.80
N GLU A 50 4.41 -13.02 -12.41
CA GLU A 50 5.79 -12.73 -12.80
C GLU A 50 6.72 -13.88 -12.40
N PHE A 51 6.77 -14.25 -11.12
CA PHE A 51 7.59 -15.34 -10.63
C PHE A 51 7.21 -16.72 -11.19
N PRO A 52 5.92 -17.09 -11.31
CA PRO A 52 5.50 -18.26 -12.05
C PRO A 52 6.02 -18.32 -13.49
N ILE A 53 6.06 -17.18 -14.19
CA ILE A 53 6.60 -17.11 -15.55
C ILE A 53 8.09 -17.36 -15.55
N TYR A 54 8.84 -16.71 -14.66
CA TYR A 54 10.29 -16.95 -14.53
C TYR A 54 10.59 -18.42 -14.23
N PHE A 55 9.90 -19.01 -13.27
CA PHE A 55 10.05 -20.41 -12.90
C PHE A 55 9.76 -21.35 -14.08
N ASN A 56 8.62 -21.16 -14.73
CA ASN A 56 8.24 -22.01 -15.86
C ASN A 56 9.20 -21.85 -17.04
N PHE A 57 9.62 -20.63 -17.38
CA PHE A 57 10.42 -20.37 -18.56
C PHE A 57 11.91 -20.73 -18.36
N TYR A 58 12.53 -20.18 -17.30
CA TYR A 58 13.98 -20.34 -17.11
C TYR A 58 14.34 -21.67 -16.46
N LEU A 59 13.55 -22.16 -15.48
CA LEU A 59 13.88 -23.40 -14.77
C LEU A 59 13.25 -24.63 -15.45
N ASN A 60 12.03 -24.55 -15.94
CA ASN A 60 11.32 -25.66 -16.56
C ASN A 60 11.26 -25.62 -18.09
N GLN A 61 11.85 -24.61 -18.73
CA GLN A 61 11.92 -24.43 -20.18
C GLN A 61 10.57 -24.54 -20.91
N ARG A 62 9.48 -24.18 -20.23
CA ARG A 62 8.11 -24.22 -20.74
C ARG A 62 7.44 -22.84 -20.64
N LYS A 63 6.45 -22.58 -21.49
CA LYS A 63 5.63 -21.37 -21.39
C LYS A 63 4.60 -21.50 -20.28
N THR A 64 4.32 -20.39 -19.61
CA THR A 64 3.15 -20.28 -18.76
C THR A 64 1.92 -20.09 -19.63
N GLN A 65 0.88 -20.90 -19.42
CA GLN A 65 -0.40 -20.81 -20.11
C GLN A 65 -1.35 -19.94 -19.29
N LEU A 66 -1.81 -18.84 -19.87
CA LEU A 66 -2.61 -17.83 -19.19
C LEU A 66 -3.99 -17.72 -19.80
N VAL A 67 -5.00 -18.15 -19.05
CA VAL A 67 -6.40 -18.08 -19.44
C VAL A 67 -7.00 -16.76 -18.97
N CYS A 68 -7.58 -15.99 -19.88
CA CYS A 68 -8.15 -14.69 -19.57
C CYS A 68 -9.35 -14.36 -20.44
N ARG A 69 -10.09 -13.32 -20.05
CA ARG A 69 -11.16 -12.75 -20.87
C ARG A 69 -10.60 -11.76 -21.88
N LYS A 70 -11.28 -11.54 -22.97
CA LYS A 70 -10.88 -10.66 -24.08
C LYS A 70 -10.47 -9.25 -23.63
N HIS A 71 -11.21 -8.67 -22.67
CA HIS A 71 -10.91 -7.34 -22.14
C HIS A 71 -9.68 -7.30 -21.21
N GLN A 72 -9.24 -8.44 -20.65
CA GLN A 72 -8.08 -8.56 -19.78
C GLN A 72 -6.76 -8.71 -20.54
N LEU A 73 -6.80 -9.21 -21.78
CA LEU A 73 -5.59 -9.57 -22.56
C LEU A 73 -4.59 -8.40 -22.66
N ARG A 74 -5.05 -7.24 -23.13
CA ARG A 74 -4.17 -6.06 -23.28
C ARG A 74 -3.64 -5.49 -21.95
N PRO A 75 -4.50 -5.30 -20.92
CA PRO A 75 -4.03 -4.89 -19.59
C PRO A 75 -2.97 -5.82 -19.02
N VAL A 76 -3.21 -7.14 -19.01
CA VAL A 76 -2.29 -8.12 -18.43
C VAL A 76 -0.99 -8.23 -19.22
N ALA A 77 -1.04 -8.27 -20.56
CA ALA A 77 0.17 -8.25 -21.39
C ALA A 77 1.03 -6.99 -21.12
N ARG A 78 0.41 -5.85 -20.79
CA ARG A 78 1.12 -4.63 -20.40
C ARG A 78 1.76 -4.77 -19.02
N VAL A 79 1.02 -5.29 -18.04
CA VAL A 79 1.54 -5.55 -16.68
C VAL A 79 2.79 -6.41 -16.75
N LEU A 80 2.69 -7.55 -17.43
CA LEU A 80 3.81 -8.49 -17.59
C LEU A 80 5.00 -7.86 -18.33
N ARG A 81 4.74 -7.03 -19.33
CA ARG A 81 5.83 -6.35 -20.03
C ARG A 81 6.53 -5.33 -19.13
N GLU A 82 5.80 -4.51 -18.37
CA GLU A 82 6.41 -3.54 -17.44
C GLU A 82 7.20 -4.24 -16.33
N ALA A 83 6.69 -5.37 -15.81
CA ALA A 83 7.37 -6.15 -14.77
C ALA A 83 8.61 -6.88 -15.31
N ILE A 84 8.48 -7.62 -16.43
CA ILE A 84 9.54 -8.52 -16.90
C ILE A 84 10.59 -7.78 -17.74
N PHE A 85 10.16 -6.84 -18.57
CA PHE A 85 11.00 -6.18 -19.56
C PHE A 85 11.14 -4.68 -19.37
N GLY A 86 10.44 -4.10 -18.39
CA GLY A 86 10.41 -2.67 -18.16
C GLY A 86 9.71 -1.88 -19.27
N PRO A 87 9.86 -0.55 -19.25
CA PRO A 87 9.22 0.34 -20.21
C PRO A 87 9.73 0.11 -21.65
N SER A 88 8.83 0.19 -22.60
CA SER A 88 9.19 0.07 -24.03
C SER A 88 9.82 1.34 -24.62
N PHE A 89 9.67 2.45 -23.93
CA PHE A 89 10.28 3.75 -24.25
C PHE A 89 10.84 4.37 -22.99
N LEU A 90 12.11 4.75 -23.04
CA LEU A 90 12.84 5.41 -21.96
C LEU A 90 13.11 6.85 -22.37
N ASN A 91 12.75 7.78 -21.49
CA ASN A 91 13.25 9.14 -21.48
C ASN A 91 13.83 9.40 -20.08
N LEU A 92 15.13 9.35 -19.97
CA LEU A 92 15.86 9.47 -18.70
C LEU A 92 16.26 10.91 -18.37
N GLU A 93 16.11 11.87 -19.28
CA GLU A 93 16.44 13.28 -19.01
C GLU A 93 15.81 13.80 -17.72
N PRO A 94 14.52 13.53 -17.41
CA PRO A 94 13.93 14.01 -16.16
C PRO A 94 14.45 13.32 -14.89
N ASP A 95 15.20 12.24 -15.03
CA ASP A 95 15.76 11.47 -13.89
C ASP A 95 17.12 12.00 -13.46
N TYR A 96 17.78 12.85 -14.29
CA TYR A 96 19.12 13.38 -14.07
C TYR A 96 19.10 14.90 -13.95
N ALA A 97 20.13 15.45 -13.32
CA ALA A 97 20.35 16.87 -13.29
C ALA A 97 20.60 17.45 -14.69
N PRO A 98 20.22 18.71 -14.94
CA PRO A 98 20.49 19.36 -16.21
C PRO A 98 21.98 19.32 -16.59
N GLY A 99 22.29 18.82 -17.79
CA GLY A 99 23.64 18.72 -18.31
C GLY A 99 24.42 17.46 -17.92
N VAL A 100 23.81 16.56 -17.14
CA VAL A 100 24.35 15.21 -16.87
C VAL A 100 23.88 14.27 -17.96
N GLU A 101 24.81 13.54 -18.59
CA GLU A 101 24.48 12.54 -19.62
C GLU A 101 23.87 11.30 -18.95
N PRO A 102 22.63 10.91 -19.29
CA PRO A 102 22.01 9.73 -18.75
C PRO A 102 22.71 8.43 -19.17
N ALA A 103 22.65 7.40 -18.33
CA ALA A 103 23.09 6.05 -18.69
C ALA A 103 22.24 5.46 -19.82
N ASP A 104 22.83 4.64 -20.70
CA ASP A 104 22.08 3.91 -21.74
C ASP A 104 21.39 2.66 -21.16
N LEU A 105 20.40 2.88 -20.31
CA LEU A 105 19.62 1.78 -19.76
C LEU A 105 18.86 0.99 -20.84
N ALA A 106 18.62 1.57 -22.01
CA ALA A 106 17.95 0.85 -23.10
C ALA A 106 18.81 -0.31 -23.62
N SER A 107 20.11 -0.09 -23.79
CA SER A 107 21.07 -1.15 -24.15
C SER A 107 21.27 -2.16 -23.02
N GLU A 108 21.37 -1.70 -21.77
CA GLU A 108 21.48 -2.57 -20.61
C GLU A 108 20.25 -3.49 -20.46
N MET A 109 19.03 -2.96 -20.54
CA MET A 109 17.80 -3.74 -20.55
C MET A 109 17.71 -4.69 -21.74
N ALA A 110 18.24 -4.31 -22.91
CA ALA A 110 18.26 -5.16 -24.09
C ALA A 110 19.19 -6.38 -23.92
N PHE A 111 20.23 -6.26 -23.12
CA PHE A 111 21.10 -7.39 -22.75
C PHE A 111 20.31 -8.51 -22.05
N PHE A 112 19.48 -8.17 -21.05
CA PHE A 112 18.66 -9.14 -20.32
C PHE A 112 17.51 -9.74 -21.16
N LYS A 113 17.19 -9.13 -22.31
CA LYS A 113 16.16 -9.62 -23.24
C LYS A 113 16.70 -10.55 -24.31
N LYS A 114 17.98 -10.91 -24.28
CA LYS A 114 18.55 -11.87 -25.23
C LYS A 114 17.87 -13.23 -25.08
N ASP A 115 17.50 -13.85 -26.21
CA ASP A 115 16.92 -15.19 -26.21
C ASP A 115 18.04 -16.21 -26.05
N PRO A 116 18.09 -16.98 -24.94
CA PRO A 116 19.14 -17.96 -24.73
C PRO A 116 19.12 -19.08 -25.79
N LYS A 117 17.98 -19.28 -26.48
CA LYS A 117 17.79 -20.34 -27.50
C LYS A 117 18.08 -19.87 -28.93
N LYS A 118 18.20 -18.55 -29.16
CA LYS A 118 18.34 -17.96 -30.51
C LYS A 118 19.37 -16.85 -30.49
N PRO A 119 20.62 -17.09 -30.96
CA PRO A 119 21.64 -16.06 -31.07
C PRO A 119 21.09 -14.81 -31.82
N GLY A 120 21.22 -13.64 -31.23
CA GLY A 120 20.68 -12.37 -31.77
C GLY A 120 19.16 -12.18 -31.61
N GLY A 121 18.42 -13.17 -31.10
CA GLY A 121 17.00 -13.07 -30.78
C GLY A 121 16.75 -12.25 -29.52
N LYS A 122 15.59 -11.58 -29.47
CA LYS A 122 15.10 -10.88 -28.29
C LYS A 122 13.81 -11.51 -27.82
N LEU A 123 13.71 -11.80 -26.52
CA LEU A 123 12.51 -12.32 -25.87
C LEU A 123 11.39 -11.28 -25.91
N ARG A 124 10.18 -11.78 -26.10
CA ARG A 124 8.92 -11.06 -26.02
C ARG A 124 7.98 -11.79 -25.09
N ILE A 125 6.96 -11.15 -24.58
CA ILE A 125 5.97 -11.79 -23.68
C ILE A 125 5.39 -13.08 -24.27
N ARG A 126 5.12 -13.14 -25.59
CA ARG A 126 4.65 -14.34 -26.28
C ARG A 126 5.62 -15.52 -26.29
N ASP A 127 6.89 -15.27 -26.00
CA ASP A 127 7.90 -16.34 -25.93
C ASP A 127 7.87 -17.00 -24.54
N LEU A 128 7.41 -16.27 -23.51
CA LEU A 128 7.28 -16.72 -22.11
C LEU A 128 5.88 -17.20 -21.77
N VAL A 129 4.86 -16.59 -22.39
CA VAL A 129 3.44 -16.77 -22.06
C VAL A 129 2.64 -17.12 -23.30
N GLU A 130 1.76 -18.10 -23.18
CA GLU A 130 0.74 -18.44 -24.15
C GLU A 130 -0.62 -18.00 -23.62
N PHE A 131 -1.27 -17.07 -24.35
CA PHE A 131 -2.59 -16.54 -23.95
C PHE A 131 -3.71 -17.35 -24.55
N HIS A 132 -4.59 -17.82 -23.71
CA HIS A 132 -5.85 -18.49 -24.07
C HIS A 132 -7.02 -17.59 -23.67
N VAL A 133 -7.79 -17.16 -24.65
CA VAL A 133 -8.87 -16.18 -24.44
C VAL A 133 -10.21 -16.91 -24.55
N PHE A 134 -11.08 -16.74 -23.55
CA PHE A 134 -12.45 -17.24 -23.62
C PHE A 134 -13.15 -16.66 -24.86
N ASP A 135 -13.83 -17.52 -25.62
CA ASP A 135 -14.71 -17.13 -26.70
C ASP A 135 -15.97 -16.41 -26.20
N ASP A 136 -16.84 -16.00 -27.09
CA ASP A 136 -18.06 -15.25 -26.76
C ASP A 136 -19.08 -16.14 -25.98
N ASP A 137 -18.98 -17.48 -26.07
CA ASP A 137 -19.77 -18.46 -25.31
C ASP A 137 -19.12 -18.83 -23.97
N GLY A 138 -17.95 -18.28 -23.67
CA GLY A 138 -17.23 -18.51 -22.42
C GLY A 138 -16.41 -19.80 -22.39
N ASN A 139 -16.03 -20.35 -23.55
CA ASN A 139 -15.22 -21.56 -23.65
C ASN A 139 -13.78 -21.24 -24.00
N VAL A 140 -12.86 -22.09 -23.54
CA VAL A 140 -11.47 -22.11 -23.96
C VAL A 140 -10.94 -23.54 -23.91
N GLN A 141 -10.10 -23.91 -24.89
CA GLN A 141 -9.46 -25.22 -24.98
C GLN A 141 -7.96 -25.13 -24.73
N ILE A 142 -7.44 -26.01 -23.89
CA ILE A 142 -5.99 -26.16 -23.63
C ILE A 142 -5.64 -27.64 -23.70
N GLY A 143 -4.98 -28.06 -24.77
CA GLY A 143 -4.76 -29.49 -25.01
C GLY A 143 -6.09 -30.24 -25.07
N ASP A 144 -6.27 -31.23 -24.21
CA ASP A 144 -7.49 -32.03 -24.07
C ASP A 144 -8.45 -31.51 -22.96
N ILE A 145 -8.13 -30.38 -22.36
CA ILE A 145 -8.97 -29.74 -21.33
C ILE A 145 -9.84 -28.65 -21.96
N GLU A 146 -11.14 -28.81 -21.81
CA GLU A 146 -12.13 -27.75 -22.09
C GLU A 146 -12.46 -27.02 -20.80
N ILE A 147 -12.34 -25.69 -20.78
CA ILE A 147 -12.69 -24.84 -19.64
C ILE A 147 -13.85 -23.95 -20.04
N HIS A 148 -14.93 -24.03 -19.30
CA HIS A 148 -16.14 -23.25 -19.54
C HIS A 148 -16.43 -22.31 -18.36
N LEU A 149 -16.65 -21.03 -18.66
CA LEU A 149 -17.02 -20.00 -17.70
C LEU A 149 -18.53 -20.04 -17.44
N ILE A 150 -18.92 -20.59 -16.30
CA ILE A 150 -20.34 -20.82 -15.93
C ILE A 150 -20.94 -19.75 -15.02
N GLY A 151 -20.18 -18.72 -14.71
CA GLY A 151 -20.59 -17.58 -13.87
C GLY A 151 -19.43 -16.69 -13.49
N LEU A 152 -19.66 -15.67 -12.66
CA LEU A 152 -18.59 -14.83 -12.19
C LEU A 152 -17.56 -15.66 -11.40
N ASP A 153 -16.37 -15.79 -11.98
CA ASP A 153 -15.26 -16.57 -11.41
C ASP A 153 -15.65 -18.02 -11.02
N ARG A 154 -16.58 -18.62 -11.75
CA ARG A 154 -16.97 -20.02 -11.66
C ARG A 154 -16.66 -20.71 -12.98
N TYR A 155 -15.91 -21.80 -12.91
CA TYR A 155 -15.37 -22.50 -14.08
C TYR A 155 -15.73 -23.97 -14.02
N ARG A 156 -16.12 -24.53 -15.17
CA ARG A 156 -16.31 -25.95 -15.38
C ARG A 156 -15.20 -26.49 -16.27
N PHE A 157 -14.54 -27.51 -15.81
CA PHE A 157 -13.46 -28.20 -16.52
C PHE A 157 -13.96 -29.54 -17.01
N LYS A 158 -13.65 -29.85 -18.26
CA LYS A 158 -13.99 -31.15 -18.87
C LYS A 158 -12.72 -31.73 -19.50
N GLN A 159 -12.42 -33.01 -19.18
CA GLN A 159 -11.31 -33.78 -19.74
C GLN A 159 -11.67 -35.25 -19.75
N ASN A 160 -11.55 -35.92 -20.89
CA ASN A 160 -11.82 -37.37 -21.05
C ASN A 160 -13.19 -37.81 -20.46
N GLY A 161 -14.22 -37.02 -20.69
CA GLY A 161 -15.60 -37.27 -20.19
C GLY A 161 -15.81 -36.97 -18.69
N LYS A 162 -14.77 -36.63 -17.93
CA LYS A 162 -14.89 -36.20 -16.52
C LYS A 162 -15.14 -34.71 -16.43
N LEU A 163 -15.97 -34.29 -15.45
CA LEU A 163 -16.33 -32.91 -15.20
C LEU A 163 -15.90 -32.52 -13.78
N ARG A 164 -15.40 -31.30 -13.64
CA ARG A 164 -15.15 -30.64 -12.34
C ARG A 164 -15.58 -29.18 -12.41
N GLU A 165 -16.16 -28.68 -11.33
CA GLU A 165 -16.48 -27.26 -11.18
C GLU A 165 -15.66 -26.67 -10.04
N LEU A 166 -15.14 -25.47 -10.29
CA LEU A 166 -14.40 -24.69 -9.30
C LEU A 166 -14.92 -23.26 -9.31
N SER A 167 -14.96 -22.69 -8.12
CA SER A 167 -15.22 -21.26 -7.94
C SER A 167 -14.00 -20.61 -7.30
N PHE A 168 -13.60 -19.48 -7.82
CA PHE A 168 -12.59 -18.66 -7.14
C PHE A 168 -13.22 -18.11 -5.85
N ARG A 169 -12.51 -18.27 -4.75
CA ARG A 169 -12.80 -17.61 -3.48
C ARG A 169 -11.54 -16.88 -3.06
N ALA A 170 -11.65 -15.58 -2.82
CA ALA A 170 -10.54 -14.84 -2.23
C ALA A 170 -10.17 -15.48 -0.87
N PRO A 171 -8.88 -15.60 -0.56
CA PRO A 171 -8.48 -16.09 0.75
C PRO A 171 -9.11 -15.19 1.82
N PRO A 172 -9.60 -15.78 2.94
CA PRO A 172 -10.07 -14.98 4.06
C PRO A 172 -8.90 -14.14 4.55
N LYS A 173 -9.14 -12.83 4.78
CA LYS A 173 -8.15 -12.02 5.47
C LYS A 173 -7.97 -12.61 6.86
N ALA A 174 -6.77 -13.05 7.18
CA ALA A 174 -6.46 -13.53 8.52
C ALA A 174 -6.86 -12.45 9.54
N PRO A 175 -7.45 -12.81 10.69
CA PRO A 175 -7.68 -11.86 11.76
C PRO A 175 -6.35 -11.16 12.05
N LEU A 176 -6.37 -9.84 12.11
CA LEU A 176 -5.18 -9.10 12.52
C LEU A 176 -4.75 -9.64 13.89
N PRO A 177 -3.51 -10.13 14.06
CA PRO A 177 -3.04 -10.49 15.37
C PRO A 177 -3.21 -9.27 16.27
N LEU A 178 -3.60 -9.50 17.52
CA LEU A 178 -3.70 -8.45 18.52
C LEU A 178 -2.37 -7.69 18.49
N SER A 179 -2.44 -6.39 18.30
CA SER A 179 -1.25 -5.53 18.25
C SER A 179 -0.46 -5.76 19.55
N SER A 180 0.87 -5.80 19.42
CA SER A 180 1.73 -5.81 20.60
C SER A 180 1.30 -4.69 21.55
N THR A 181 1.04 -5.00 22.81
CA THR A 181 0.75 -4.00 23.84
C THR A 181 1.99 -3.15 24.14
N ARG A 182 3.17 -3.60 23.67
CA ARG A 182 4.42 -2.86 23.77
C ARG A 182 4.60 -2.00 22.53
N ARG A 183 4.85 -0.72 22.77
CA ARG A 183 5.16 0.25 21.72
C ARG A 183 6.62 0.09 21.29
N TYR A 184 6.88 0.11 20.00
CA TYR A 184 8.21 0.25 19.46
C TYR A 184 8.65 1.71 19.47
N HIS A 185 9.88 1.96 19.93
CA HIS A 185 10.52 3.26 19.92
C HIS A 185 11.60 3.24 18.84
N PRO A 186 11.37 3.92 17.71
CA PRO A 186 12.36 3.92 16.64
C PRO A 186 13.62 4.68 17.03
N PRO A 187 14.78 4.27 16.52
CA PRO A 187 16.04 5.00 16.72
C PRO A 187 16.00 6.37 16.04
N PHE A 188 16.94 7.23 16.39
CA PHE A 188 17.16 8.48 15.69
C PHE A 188 17.64 8.27 14.25
N TYR A 189 18.56 7.32 14.07
CA TYR A 189 19.00 6.87 12.77
C TYR A 189 19.25 5.36 12.81
N GLY A 190 18.75 4.64 11.82
CA GLY A 190 18.92 3.19 11.76
C GLY A 190 17.99 2.53 10.76
N VAL A 191 18.06 1.21 10.68
CA VAL A 191 17.30 0.39 9.72
C VAL A 191 16.59 -0.75 10.45
N THR A 192 15.28 -0.88 10.27
CA THR A 192 14.50 -2.05 10.70
C THR A 192 14.11 -2.85 9.49
N VAL A 193 14.59 -4.08 9.38
CA VAL A 193 14.29 -4.99 8.28
C VAL A 193 12.89 -5.60 8.49
N ILE A 194 12.07 -5.59 7.43
CA ILE A 194 10.73 -6.21 7.41
C ILE A 194 10.83 -7.60 6.84
N GLY A 195 11.53 -7.74 5.71
CA GLY A 195 11.83 -9.00 5.06
C GLY A 195 13.22 -8.96 4.42
N SER A 196 13.86 -10.12 4.26
CA SER A 196 15.21 -10.26 3.69
C SER A 196 15.30 -11.30 2.58
N GLY A 197 14.19 -11.97 2.25
CA GLY A 197 14.11 -12.95 1.18
C GLY A 197 13.90 -12.33 -0.19
N HIS A 198 13.85 -13.15 -1.20
CA HIS A 198 13.50 -12.82 -2.58
C HIS A 198 12.19 -13.50 -2.99
N GLY A 199 11.67 -13.22 -4.18
CA GLY A 199 10.37 -13.71 -4.63
C GLY A 199 10.22 -15.24 -4.69
N PHE A 200 11.31 -16.00 -4.66
CA PHE A 200 11.31 -17.48 -4.63
C PHE A 200 11.64 -18.07 -3.26
N ASP A 201 11.89 -17.26 -2.22
CA ASP A 201 12.20 -17.78 -0.89
C ASP A 201 10.93 -18.15 -0.12
N PRO A 202 10.63 -19.43 0.13
CA PRO A 202 9.42 -19.85 0.81
C PRO A 202 9.45 -19.58 2.33
N SER A 203 10.62 -19.25 2.88
CA SER A 203 10.84 -19.14 4.33
C SER A 203 10.86 -17.70 4.85
N ALA A 204 10.91 -16.70 3.96
CA ALA A 204 11.04 -15.30 4.32
C ALA A 204 10.14 -14.39 3.48
N ASP A 205 9.72 -13.28 4.07
CA ASP A 205 9.10 -12.17 3.34
C ASP A 205 10.13 -11.55 2.38
N THR A 206 9.66 -10.94 1.29
CA THR A 206 10.53 -10.28 0.31
C THR A 206 11.25 -9.08 0.91
N SER A 207 12.34 -8.67 0.27
CA SER A 207 13.23 -7.62 0.76
C SER A 207 12.53 -6.28 0.89
N GLY A 208 12.47 -5.78 2.11
CA GLY A 208 11.95 -4.47 2.41
C GLY A 208 12.28 -4.05 3.83
N PHE A 209 12.39 -2.76 4.09
CA PHE A 209 12.83 -2.24 5.36
C PHE A 209 12.34 -0.81 5.62
N ILE A 210 12.53 -0.34 6.85
CA ILE A 210 12.26 1.04 7.26
C ILE A 210 13.58 1.69 7.63
N ILE A 211 13.90 2.82 6.98
CA ILE A 211 14.97 3.71 7.42
C ILE A 211 14.38 4.71 8.42
N TRP A 212 14.95 4.78 9.58
CA TRP A 212 14.59 5.77 10.60
C TRP A 212 15.51 6.97 10.49
N VAL A 213 14.92 8.15 10.34
CA VAL A 213 15.60 9.43 10.34
C VAL A 213 14.82 10.38 11.26
N ASN A 214 15.46 10.91 12.29
CA ASN A 214 14.78 11.70 13.33
C ASN A 214 13.58 10.93 13.95
N SER A 215 13.71 9.61 14.12
CA SER A 215 12.62 8.71 14.57
C SER A 215 11.38 8.73 13.68
N ARG A 216 11.46 9.20 12.43
CA ARG A 216 10.45 9.06 11.38
C ARG A 216 10.88 7.98 10.40
N GLY A 217 9.93 7.22 9.93
CA GLY A 217 10.22 6.09 9.04
C GLY A 217 10.07 6.46 7.57
N ILE A 218 11.04 6.04 6.79
CA ILE A 218 11.02 6.00 5.33
C ILE A 218 10.93 4.52 4.94
N LEU A 219 9.82 4.11 4.37
CA LEU A 219 9.60 2.73 3.97
C LEU A 219 10.24 2.48 2.61
N VAL A 220 11.02 1.41 2.48
CA VAL A 220 11.69 1.04 1.23
C VAL A 220 11.17 -0.30 0.78
N ASP A 221 10.71 -0.39 -0.47
CA ASP A 221 10.24 -1.60 -1.15
C ASP A 221 9.37 -2.50 -0.26
N PRO A 222 8.19 -2.04 0.18
CA PRO A 222 7.41 -2.75 1.18
C PRO A 222 6.96 -4.13 0.70
N PRO A 223 7.25 -5.20 1.44
CA PRO A 223 6.66 -6.52 1.22
C PRO A 223 5.13 -6.50 1.34
N VAL A 224 4.49 -7.53 0.84
CA VAL A 224 3.07 -7.79 1.09
C VAL A 224 2.81 -7.84 2.59
N ASP A 225 1.67 -7.29 3.01
CA ASP A 225 1.23 -7.21 4.42
C ASP A 225 2.13 -6.42 5.38
N THR A 226 3.00 -5.53 4.84
CA THR A 226 3.83 -4.61 5.64
C THR A 226 3.03 -3.83 6.68
N THR A 227 1.82 -3.36 6.36
CA THR A 227 0.96 -2.64 7.32
C THR A 227 0.52 -3.52 8.48
N GLN A 228 0.24 -4.80 8.21
CA GLN A 228 -0.07 -5.79 9.24
C GLN A 228 1.16 -6.11 10.08
N TRP A 229 2.31 -6.28 9.43
CA TRP A 229 3.59 -6.49 10.11
C TRP A 229 3.91 -5.34 11.08
N MET A 230 3.75 -4.08 10.67
CA MET A 230 3.94 -2.91 11.54
C MET A 230 3.02 -2.97 12.76
N ARG A 231 1.73 -3.25 12.59
CA ARG A 231 0.77 -3.36 13.70
C ARG A 231 1.16 -4.48 14.67
N SER A 232 1.57 -5.64 14.17
CA SER A 232 1.98 -6.79 15.01
C SER A 232 3.26 -6.50 15.80
N ASN A 233 4.14 -5.65 15.29
CA ASN A 233 5.40 -5.27 15.91
C ASN A 233 5.34 -3.97 16.73
N GLY A 234 4.16 -3.39 16.88
CA GLY A 234 3.97 -2.15 17.65
C GLY A 234 4.56 -0.90 16.98
N VAL A 235 4.80 -0.96 15.66
CA VAL A 235 5.24 0.18 14.86
C VAL A 235 4.02 1.01 14.48
N ASP A 236 4.04 2.28 14.87
CA ASP A 236 2.96 3.22 14.51
C ASP A 236 3.11 3.60 13.02
N SER A 237 2.12 3.21 12.22
CA SER A 237 2.10 3.46 10.77
C SER A 237 2.15 4.95 10.42
N ARG A 238 1.68 5.83 11.29
CA ARG A 238 1.73 7.29 11.12
C ARG A 238 3.12 7.90 11.29
N LEU A 239 4.10 7.10 11.76
CA LEU A 239 5.52 7.48 11.70
C LEU A 239 6.09 7.38 10.28
N ILE A 240 5.43 6.64 9.40
CA ILE A 240 5.85 6.42 8.02
C ILE A 240 5.14 7.43 7.10
N SER A 241 5.84 8.50 6.77
CA SER A 241 5.33 9.56 5.89
C SER A 241 5.89 9.48 4.48
N ASP A 242 6.94 8.69 4.28
CA ASP A 242 7.72 8.60 3.06
C ASP A 242 7.89 7.14 2.65
N LEU A 243 7.88 6.89 1.34
CA LEU A 243 8.14 5.61 0.73
C LEU A 243 9.13 5.79 -0.42
N VAL A 244 10.17 4.98 -0.46
CA VAL A 244 11.10 4.88 -1.59
C VAL A 244 10.77 3.61 -2.35
N LEU A 245 10.52 3.72 -3.66
CA LEU A 245 10.34 2.60 -4.57
C LEU A 245 11.57 2.49 -5.47
N THR A 246 12.31 1.38 -5.35
CA THR A 246 13.52 1.18 -6.14
C THR A 246 13.21 0.74 -7.57
N HIS A 247 12.27 -0.17 -7.76
CA HIS A 247 11.84 -0.66 -9.07
C HIS A 247 10.49 -1.40 -9.02
N CYS A 248 10.03 -1.93 -10.16
CA CYS A 248 8.68 -2.46 -10.31
C CYS A 248 8.62 -4.00 -10.48
N HIS A 249 9.59 -4.77 -9.96
CA HIS A 249 9.40 -6.21 -9.77
C HIS A 249 8.41 -6.47 -8.63
N ALA A 250 7.73 -7.61 -8.70
CA ALA A 250 6.63 -7.91 -7.79
C ALA A 250 7.06 -8.10 -6.33
N ASP A 251 8.29 -8.51 -6.08
CA ASP A 251 8.85 -8.67 -4.74
C ASP A 251 9.35 -7.36 -4.10
N HIS A 252 9.27 -6.24 -4.83
CA HIS A 252 9.60 -4.90 -4.33
C HIS A 252 8.41 -3.94 -4.32
N ASP A 253 7.50 -4.03 -5.31
CA ASP A 253 6.41 -3.06 -5.44
C ASP A 253 5.05 -3.52 -4.89
N ALA A 254 4.90 -4.82 -4.57
CA ALA A 254 3.59 -5.41 -4.25
C ALA A 254 2.90 -4.82 -3.01
N GLY A 255 3.65 -4.44 -1.98
CA GLY A 255 3.12 -3.81 -0.77
C GLY A 255 2.86 -2.30 -0.90
N THR A 256 3.40 -1.66 -1.94
CA THR A 256 3.29 -0.20 -2.13
C THR A 256 1.83 0.26 -2.17
N LEU A 257 0.98 -0.39 -2.97
CA LEU A 257 -0.44 -0.02 -3.05
C LEU A 257 -1.21 -0.32 -1.77
N GLN A 258 -0.86 -1.36 -1.02
CA GLN A 258 -1.47 -1.64 0.29
C GLN A 258 -1.30 -0.44 1.22
N LYS A 259 -0.06 0.06 1.34
CA LYS A 259 0.27 1.21 2.17
C LYS A 259 -0.49 2.46 1.72
N LEU A 260 -0.47 2.76 0.41
CA LEU A 260 -1.16 3.91 -0.16
C LEU A 260 -2.69 3.88 0.05
N LEU A 261 -3.31 2.72 -0.06
CA LEU A 261 -4.75 2.55 0.11
C LEU A 261 -5.20 2.59 1.58
N GLU A 262 -4.37 2.14 2.51
CA GLU A 262 -4.71 2.10 3.94
C GLU A 262 -4.49 3.44 4.63
N GLU A 263 -3.38 4.11 4.37
CA GLU A 263 -2.90 5.27 5.15
C GLU A 263 -3.26 6.63 4.52
N GLY A 264 -3.81 6.63 3.32
CA GLY A 264 -4.07 7.85 2.57
C GLY A 264 -2.82 8.34 1.83
N ARG A 265 -2.69 9.66 1.63
CA ARG A 265 -1.58 10.22 0.86
C ARG A 265 -0.27 10.07 1.63
N ILE A 266 0.74 9.55 0.93
CA ILE A 266 2.12 9.38 1.38
C ILE A 266 3.04 9.94 0.31
N ARG A 267 4.20 10.47 0.68
CA ARG A 267 5.21 10.92 -0.28
C ARG A 267 5.91 9.70 -0.86
N LEU A 268 5.83 9.55 -2.17
CA LEU A 268 6.47 8.47 -2.92
C LEU A 268 7.69 9.01 -3.67
N HIS A 269 8.88 8.60 -3.23
CA HIS A 269 10.17 8.98 -3.77
C HIS A 269 10.66 7.91 -4.74
N THR A 270 10.85 8.28 -5.97
CA THR A 270 11.47 7.47 -7.03
C THR A 270 11.73 8.35 -8.25
N THR A 271 12.35 7.81 -9.29
CA THR A 271 12.54 8.58 -10.52
C THR A 271 11.25 8.70 -11.35
N PRO A 272 11.14 9.75 -12.18
CA PRO A 272 10.08 9.86 -13.20
C PRO A 272 9.91 8.62 -14.07
N THR A 273 10.98 7.95 -14.42
CA THR A 273 10.92 6.70 -15.22
C THR A 273 10.25 5.57 -14.46
N ILE A 274 10.64 5.33 -13.19
CA ILE A 274 10.09 4.23 -12.38
C ILE A 274 8.63 4.48 -12.00
N ILE A 275 8.27 5.71 -11.60
CA ILE A 275 6.86 6.01 -11.28
C ILE A 275 5.96 5.86 -12.51
N ASN A 276 6.45 6.16 -13.70
CA ASN A 276 5.70 5.94 -14.92
C ASN A 276 5.48 4.45 -15.21
N SER A 277 6.47 3.58 -14.92
CA SER A 277 6.32 2.12 -15.00
C SER A 277 5.32 1.61 -13.96
N PHE A 278 5.41 2.05 -12.72
CA PHE A 278 4.46 1.73 -11.65
C PHE A 278 3.02 2.09 -12.05
N VAL A 279 2.80 3.31 -12.52
CA VAL A 279 1.47 3.76 -12.97
C VAL A 279 0.97 2.93 -14.16
N ARG A 280 1.82 2.57 -15.13
CA ARG A 280 1.41 1.73 -16.27
C ARG A 280 1.07 0.30 -15.84
N LYS A 281 1.84 -0.29 -14.91
CA LYS A 281 1.61 -1.62 -14.33
C LYS A 281 0.26 -1.64 -13.59
N TYR A 282 0.07 -0.80 -12.61
CA TYR A 282 -1.09 -0.84 -11.72
C TYR A 282 -2.39 -0.29 -12.33
N ARG A 283 -2.28 0.62 -13.31
CA ARG A 283 -3.44 1.06 -14.09
C ARG A 283 -4.15 -0.12 -14.78
N GLY A 284 -3.37 -1.07 -15.32
CA GLY A 284 -3.91 -2.28 -15.95
C GLY A 284 -4.64 -3.19 -14.96
N LEU A 285 -4.14 -3.30 -13.75
CA LEU A 285 -4.68 -4.16 -12.69
C LEU A 285 -5.93 -3.58 -12.03
N LEU A 286 -5.90 -2.28 -11.72
CA LEU A 286 -7.00 -1.59 -11.00
C LEU A 286 -8.12 -1.11 -11.92
N GLY A 287 -7.84 -0.97 -13.22
CA GLY A 287 -8.77 -0.33 -14.17
C GLY A 287 -9.01 1.17 -13.88
N LEU A 288 -8.12 1.80 -13.12
CA LEU A 288 -8.10 3.24 -12.88
C LEU A 288 -7.43 3.97 -14.06
N ASN A 289 -7.75 5.25 -14.27
CA ASN A 289 -6.94 6.07 -15.15
C ASN A 289 -5.66 6.54 -14.41
N GLY A 290 -4.71 7.12 -15.17
CA GLY A 290 -3.41 7.53 -14.61
C GLY A 290 -3.53 8.64 -13.56
N GLU A 291 -4.47 9.56 -13.69
CA GLU A 291 -4.71 10.66 -12.74
C GLU A 291 -5.28 10.12 -11.41
N GLN A 292 -6.24 9.21 -11.48
CA GLN A 292 -6.82 8.56 -10.30
C GLN A 292 -5.77 7.79 -9.50
N LEU A 293 -4.86 7.10 -10.19
CA LEU A 293 -3.79 6.35 -9.54
C LEU A 293 -2.75 7.30 -8.92
N ARG A 294 -2.35 8.36 -9.65
CA ARG A 294 -1.42 9.38 -9.14
C ARG A 294 -1.98 10.16 -7.96
N ALA A 295 -3.31 10.30 -7.86
CA ALA A 295 -3.96 10.97 -6.73
C ALA A 295 -3.82 10.21 -5.39
N LEU A 296 -3.40 8.93 -5.41
CA LEU A 296 -3.20 8.13 -4.18
C LEU A 296 -1.97 8.55 -3.38
N PHE A 297 -1.00 9.24 -3.98
CA PHE A 297 0.27 9.61 -3.37
C PHE A 297 0.76 10.98 -3.80
N ASP A 298 1.68 11.54 -3.04
CA ASP A 298 2.41 12.75 -3.41
C ASP A 298 3.73 12.31 -4.04
N PHE A 299 3.83 12.38 -5.37
CA PHE A 299 5.06 12.04 -6.07
C PHE A 299 6.14 13.09 -5.81
N VAL A 300 7.27 12.65 -5.28
CA VAL A 300 8.45 13.46 -5.07
C VAL A 300 9.59 12.89 -5.92
N PRO A 301 9.93 13.50 -7.05
CA PRO A 301 10.96 12.98 -7.93
C PRO A 301 12.32 13.00 -7.23
N VAL A 302 13.08 11.91 -7.40
CA VAL A 302 14.49 11.87 -7.03
C VAL A 302 15.35 12.07 -8.26
N THR A 303 16.47 12.76 -8.09
CA THR A 303 17.46 13.00 -9.14
C THR A 303 18.62 12.04 -8.95
N VAL A 304 19.00 11.33 -10.01
CA VAL A 304 20.12 10.38 -9.99
C VAL A 304 21.42 11.15 -9.98
N ASN A 305 22.39 10.64 -9.19
CA ASN A 305 23.73 11.23 -9.03
C ASN A 305 23.77 12.63 -8.41
N GLU A 306 22.68 13.01 -7.71
CA GLU A 306 22.65 14.22 -6.89
C GLU A 306 22.05 13.95 -5.50
N PRO A 307 22.43 14.72 -4.47
CA PRO A 307 21.85 14.57 -3.14
C PRO A 307 20.40 15.05 -3.11
N VAL A 308 19.51 14.20 -2.59
CA VAL A 308 18.09 14.51 -2.35
C VAL A 308 17.82 14.42 -0.86
N ASN A 309 17.27 15.48 -0.26
CA ASN A 309 16.93 15.47 1.17
C ASN A 309 15.56 14.81 1.40
N ILE A 310 15.55 13.73 2.21
CA ILE A 310 14.33 13.05 2.64
C ILE A 310 14.35 12.97 4.17
N ALA A 311 13.35 13.56 4.81
CA ALA A 311 13.17 13.57 6.27
C ALA A 311 14.39 14.13 7.06
N GLY A 312 15.29 14.87 6.41
CA GLY A 312 16.51 15.46 7.00
C GLY A 312 17.79 14.70 6.71
N ALA A 313 17.75 13.52 6.12
CA ALA A 313 18.91 12.79 5.61
C ALA A 313 19.12 13.08 4.11
N ASN A 314 20.38 13.13 3.69
CA ASN A 314 20.75 13.28 2.29
C ASN A 314 20.90 11.91 1.64
N PHE A 315 20.06 11.65 0.66
CA PHE A 315 20.07 10.45 -0.17
C PHE A 315 20.79 10.72 -1.47
N PHE A 316 21.60 9.76 -1.92
CA PHE A 316 22.30 9.78 -3.19
C PHE A 316 21.89 8.54 -3.98
N PHE A 317 21.01 8.72 -4.97
CA PHE A 317 20.45 7.63 -5.79
C PHE A 317 21.32 7.40 -7.03
N ARG A 318 21.34 6.13 -7.49
CA ARG A 318 21.95 5.75 -8.76
C ARG A 318 21.16 4.62 -9.42
N TYR A 319 21.25 4.52 -10.74
CA TYR A 319 20.72 3.39 -11.47
C TYR A 319 21.68 2.20 -11.42
N ASN A 320 21.13 1.04 -11.13
CA ASN A 320 21.79 -0.25 -11.08
C ASN A 320 21.80 -0.93 -12.44
N PHE A 321 22.63 -1.97 -12.59
CA PHE A 321 22.59 -2.88 -13.71
C PHE A 321 21.59 -4.01 -13.39
N HIS A 322 20.40 -3.92 -13.99
CA HIS A 322 19.26 -4.80 -13.72
C HIS A 322 18.30 -4.85 -14.92
N PRO A 323 17.46 -5.92 -15.08
CA PRO A 323 16.56 -6.07 -16.24
C PRO A 323 15.60 -4.91 -16.51
N ILE A 324 15.22 -4.18 -15.47
CA ILE A 324 14.36 -2.99 -15.54
C ILE A 324 15.02 -1.83 -14.78
N PRO A 325 14.62 -0.56 -15.02
CA PRO A 325 15.18 0.57 -14.29
C PRO A 325 15.06 0.37 -12.78
N THR A 326 16.21 0.29 -12.09
CA THR A 326 16.31 -0.07 -10.68
C THR A 326 17.29 0.85 -9.97
N LEU A 327 16.92 1.33 -8.77
CA LEU A 327 17.73 2.21 -7.95
C LEU A 327 18.44 1.48 -6.83
N GLY A 328 19.71 1.82 -6.61
CA GLY A 328 20.39 1.70 -5.34
C GLY A 328 20.63 3.10 -4.77
N PHE A 329 20.97 3.20 -3.49
CA PHE A 329 21.26 4.48 -2.88
C PHE A 329 22.20 4.39 -1.68
N SER A 330 22.82 5.51 -1.35
CA SER A 330 23.42 5.73 -0.05
C SER A 330 22.76 6.92 0.63
N THR A 331 22.75 6.95 1.96
CA THR A 331 22.20 8.06 2.72
C THR A 331 23.15 8.49 3.82
N THR A 332 23.16 9.78 4.11
CA THR A 332 24.00 10.38 5.15
C THR A 332 23.13 11.22 6.08
N PHE A 333 23.26 10.95 7.37
CA PHE A 333 22.61 11.73 8.43
C PHE A 333 23.58 11.94 9.60
N GLN A 334 23.85 13.20 9.95
CA GLN A 334 24.78 13.58 11.03
C GLN A 334 26.15 12.87 10.95
N GLY A 335 26.71 12.77 9.74
CA GLY A 335 28.02 12.16 9.50
C GLY A 335 28.02 10.63 9.49
N LYS A 336 26.90 9.96 9.79
CA LYS A 336 26.73 8.52 9.64
C LYS A 336 26.16 8.18 8.30
N THR A 337 26.63 7.09 7.71
CA THR A 337 26.29 6.65 6.36
C THR A 337 25.65 5.26 6.35
N PHE A 338 24.60 5.11 5.53
CA PHE A 338 23.97 3.83 5.21
C PHE A 338 23.98 3.63 3.69
N ALA A 339 24.35 2.44 3.22
CA ALA A 339 24.31 2.09 1.81
C ALA A 339 23.38 0.91 1.56
N TYR A 340 22.52 1.04 0.55
CA TYR A 340 21.63 -0.02 0.05
C TYR A 340 21.90 -0.28 -1.41
N SER A 341 22.22 -1.54 -1.73
CA SER A 341 22.51 -1.93 -3.13
C SER A 341 21.30 -1.77 -4.05
N GLY A 342 20.06 -2.00 -3.55
CA GLY A 342 18.96 -2.41 -4.42
C GLY A 342 19.32 -3.71 -5.14
N ASP A 343 18.52 -4.17 -6.08
CA ASP A 343 18.88 -5.28 -6.94
C ASP A 343 19.94 -4.82 -7.94
N HIS A 344 21.08 -5.50 -7.92
CA HIS A 344 22.26 -5.06 -8.65
C HIS A 344 23.25 -6.20 -8.88
N LEU A 345 23.77 -6.32 -10.06
CA LEU A 345 24.96 -7.14 -10.29
C LEU A 345 26.21 -6.34 -9.93
N ASN A 346 26.70 -6.50 -8.70
CA ASN A 346 27.91 -5.83 -8.22
C ASN A 346 29.12 -6.79 -8.25
N ASP A 347 29.43 -7.28 -9.44
CA ASP A 347 30.60 -8.14 -9.72
C ASP A 347 31.53 -7.41 -10.69
N ALA A 348 32.68 -6.94 -10.17
CA ALA A 348 33.60 -6.14 -10.94
C ALA A 348 34.11 -6.86 -12.20
N THR A 349 34.49 -8.14 -12.08
CA THR A 349 34.97 -8.92 -13.20
C THR A 349 33.93 -9.12 -14.29
N TYR A 350 32.68 -9.38 -13.87
CA TYR A 350 31.58 -9.53 -14.81
C TYR A 350 31.27 -8.21 -15.53
N LEU A 351 31.20 -7.10 -14.80
CA LEU A 351 30.93 -5.78 -15.36
C LEU A 351 32.05 -5.29 -16.29
N GLU A 352 33.33 -5.57 -15.95
CA GLU A 352 34.47 -5.28 -16.82
C GLU A 352 34.40 -6.06 -18.14
N ASN A 353 34.03 -7.32 -18.10
CA ASN A 353 33.82 -8.13 -19.31
C ASN A 353 32.72 -7.56 -20.21
N LEU A 354 31.58 -7.17 -19.61
CA LEU A 354 30.48 -6.53 -20.36
C LEU A 354 30.88 -5.19 -20.99
N HIS A 355 31.72 -4.42 -20.29
CA HIS A 355 32.30 -3.20 -20.85
C HIS A 355 33.21 -3.52 -22.05
N GLN A 356 34.06 -4.53 -21.96
CA GLN A 356 34.92 -4.96 -23.05
C GLN A 356 34.10 -5.48 -24.27
N GLU A 357 32.95 -6.07 -24.02
CA GLU A 357 32.00 -6.47 -25.05
C GLU A 357 31.22 -5.25 -25.64
N GLY A 358 31.42 -4.04 -25.11
CA GLY A 358 30.84 -2.80 -25.61
C GLY A 358 29.40 -2.54 -25.15
N LEU A 359 28.94 -3.20 -24.07
CA LEU A 359 27.58 -2.98 -23.55
C LEU A 359 27.41 -1.57 -23.00
N PHE A 360 28.40 -1.04 -22.31
CA PHE A 360 28.44 0.32 -21.77
C PHE A 360 29.85 0.93 -21.79
N ASN A 361 29.90 2.26 -21.72
CA ASN A 361 31.15 3.01 -21.75
C ASN A 361 31.89 2.97 -20.40
N LYS A 362 33.13 3.50 -20.37
CA LYS A 362 33.98 3.52 -19.17
C LYS A 362 33.37 4.35 -18.04
N ALA A 363 32.64 5.43 -18.35
CA ALA A 363 32.01 6.26 -17.34
C ALA A 363 30.92 5.47 -16.60
N ARG A 364 30.09 4.76 -17.36
CA ARG A 364 29.04 3.90 -16.79
C ARG A 364 29.61 2.72 -15.99
N LEU A 365 30.70 2.08 -16.47
CA LEU A 365 31.40 1.04 -15.69
C LEU A 365 31.85 1.60 -14.33
N LYS A 366 32.48 2.78 -14.34
CA LYS A 366 32.92 3.43 -13.11
C LYS A 366 31.75 3.70 -12.17
N ASP A 367 30.62 4.21 -12.68
CA ASP A 367 29.41 4.47 -11.92
C ASP A 367 28.84 3.18 -11.30
N LEU A 368 28.81 2.06 -12.05
CA LEU A 368 28.35 0.77 -11.55
C LEU A 368 29.23 0.18 -10.45
N LEU A 369 30.55 0.39 -10.54
CA LEU A 369 31.52 -0.10 -9.56
C LEU A 369 31.66 0.79 -8.33
N ASP A 370 31.14 2.02 -8.36
CA ASP A 370 31.24 3.02 -7.28
C ASP A 370 30.21 2.76 -6.17
N PHE A 371 30.18 1.54 -5.62
CA PHE A 371 29.37 1.23 -4.44
C PHE A 371 30.06 1.71 -3.16
N ASN A 372 29.27 2.32 -2.24
CA ASN A 372 29.82 2.86 -0.99
C ASN A 372 30.15 1.75 0.05
N TRP A 373 31.19 0.98 -0.20
CA TRP A 373 31.72 -0.05 0.72
C TRP A 373 32.24 0.52 2.06
N LYS A 374 32.42 1.85 2.15
CA LYS A 374 32.90 2.53 3.36
C LYS A 374 31.77 3.00 4.27
N ALA A 375 30.51 2.78 3.92
CA ALA A 375 29.39 3.15 4.75
C ALA A 375 29.45 2.51 6.15
N ASP A 376 28.95 3.22 7.17
CA ASP A 376 28.88 2.70 8.55
C ASP A 376 27.96 1.49 8.68
N LEU A 377 26.96 1.39 7.81
CA LEU A 377 26.04 0.26 7.68
C LEU A 377 25.79 -0.02 6.20
N ILE A 378 25.88 -1.27 5.81
CA ILE A 378 25.64 -1.72 4.44
C ILE A 378 24.55 -2.80 4.44
N LEU A 379 23.53 -2.60 3.62
CA LEU A 379 22.54 -3.63 3.26
C LEU A 379 22.69 -3.94 1.78
N HIS A 380 23.19 -5.15 1.47
CA HIS A 380 23.51 -5.57 0.12
C HIS A 380 22.76 -6.83 -0.27
N GLU A 381 22.20 -6.85 -1.48
CA GLU A 381 21.55 -8.02 -2.04
C GLU A 381 22.57 -9.09 -2.43
N ALA A 382 22.12 -10.33 -2.53
CA ALA A 382 22.86 -11.39 -3.20
C ALA A 382 21.91 -12.39 -3.88
N GLY A 383 22.34 -12.96 -4.98
CA GLY A 383 21.51 -13.89 -5.76
C GLY A 383 22.23 -14.51 -6.94
N ILE A 384 21.49 -14.74 -8.02
CA ILE A 384 21.97 -15.47 -9.20
C ILE A 384 22.33 -14.50 -10.32
N PRO A 385 23.61 -14.49 -10.79
CA PRO A 385 23.99 -13.69 -11.95
C PRO A 385 23.28 -14.16 -13.23
N PRO A 386 23.11 -13.31 -14.24
CA PRO A 386 23.58 -11.92 -14.33
C PRO A 386 22.63 -10.89 -13.69
N VAL A 387 21.56 -11.31 -13.02
CA VAL A 387 20.54 -10.42 -12.48
C VAL A 387 20.94 -9.87 -11.13
N HIS A 388 21.64 -10.68 -10.33
CA HIS A 388 22.01 -10.38 -8.94
C HIS A 388 23.49 -10.60 -8.69
N THR A 389 24.00 -10.03 -7.60
CA THR A 389 25.37 -10.20 -7.13
C THR A 389 25.60 -11.63 -6.63
N PRO A 390 26.62 -12.36 -7.13
CA PRO A 390 26.99 -13.65 -6.57
C PRO A 390 27.39 -13.54 -5.10
N VAL A 391 27.03 -14.52 -4.27
CA VAL A 391 27.47 -14.58 -2.86
C VAL A 391 28.99 -14.57 -2.76
N ASP A 392 29.68 -15.22 -3.68
CA ASP A 392 31.16 -15.28 -3.73
C ASP A 392 31.81 -13.90 -3.81
N THR A 393 31.16 -12.93 -4.47
CA THR A 393 31.64 -11.55 -4.52
C THR A 393 31.64 -10.94 -3.12
N LEU A 394 30.60 -11.19 -2.30
CA LEU A 394 30.54 -10.71 -0.93
C LEU A 394 31.47 -11.48 0.01
N LEU A 395 31.71 -12.75 -0.25
CA LEU A 395 32.68 -13.58 0.48
C LEU A 395 34.10 -13.10 0.31
N ALA A 396 34.44 -12.51 -0.83
CA ALA A 396 35.76 -11.99 -1.14
C ALA A 396 36.09 -10.65 -0.44
N LEU A 397 35.08 -9.98 0.18
CA LEU A 397 35.31 -8.73 0.91
C LEU A 397 36.16 -8.94 2.16
N ASP A 398 36.87 -7.90 2.59
CA ASP A 398 37.62 -7.91 3.84
C ASP A 398 36.71 -7.96 5.08
N ASP A 399 37.26 -8.39 6.22
CA ASP A 399 36.52 -8.58 7.45
C ASP A 399 35.98 -7.26 8.04
N GLU A 400 36.68 -6.15 7.81
CA GLU A 400 36.22 -4.82 8.23
C GLU A 400 34.93 -4.45 7.51
N THR A 401 34.89 -4.63 6.19
CA THR A 401 33.67 -4.41 5.37
C THR A 401 32.56 -5.39 5.76
N LYS A 402 32.87 -6.69 5.92
CA LYS A 402 31.88 -7.69 6.37
C LYS A 402 31.29 -7.36 7.75
N SER A 403 32.05 -6.73 8.63
CA SER A 403 31.58 -6.36 9.98
C SER A 403 30.39 -5.38 9.94
N ARG A 404 30.30 -4.55 8.91
CA ARG A 404 29.28 -3.53 8.65
C ARG A 404 28.23 -3.96 7.63
N LEU A 405 28.42 -5.13 6.99
CA LEU A 405 27.58 -5.66 5.93
C LEU A 405 26.52 -6.61 6.47
N TYR A 406 25.29 -6.37 6.04
CA TYR A 406 24.16 -7.29 6.18
C TYR A 406 23.66 -7.66 4.78
N VAL A 407 23.49 -8.96 4.54
CA VAL A 407 23.02 -9.48 3.24
C VAL A 407 21.50 -9.60 3.29
N ASN A 408 20.84 -9.17 2.24
CA ASN A 408 19.40 -9.34 2.03
C ASN A 408 19.13 -9.89 0.64
N HIS A 409 17.87 -10.07 0.28
CA HIS A 409 17.41 -10.61 -1.01
C HIS A 409 18.00 -12.00 -1.33
N ILE A 410 18.17 -12.81 -0.29
CA ILE A 410 18.76 -14.14 -0.36
C ILE A 410 18.12 -15.06 0.68
N SER A 411 18.02 -16.35 0.37
CA SER A 411 17.61 -17.35 1.35
C SER A 411 18.73 -17.64 2.35
N ALA A 412 18.38 -17.80 3.61
CA ALA A 412 19.32 -17.98 4.73
C ALA A 412 20.28 -19.18 4.52
N ASP A 413 19.79 -20.25 3.91
CA ASP A 413 20.57 -21.47 3.61
C ASP A 413 21.67 -21.27 2.55
N LYS A 414 21.64 -20.16 1.82
CA LYS A 414 22.66 -19.80 0.79
C LYS A 414 23.85 -19.06 1.37
N ILE A 415 23.77 -18.59 2.62
CA ILE A 415 24.90 -17.95 3.30
C ILE A 415 25.76 -19.03 3.97
N PRO A 416 27.03 -19.23 3.57
CA PRO A 416 27.86 -20.28 4.14
C PRO A 416 28.16 -20.04 5.63
N HIS A 417 28.05 -21.08 6.43
CA HIS A 417 28.39 -21.02 7.85
C HIS A 417 29.86 -20.60 8.07
N GLY A 418 30.08 -19.69 8.99
CA GLY A 418 31.44 -19.21 9.34
C GLY A 418 32.04 -18.25 8.30
N SER A 419 31.29 -17.82 7.31
CA SER A 419 31.76 -16.91 6.24
C SER A 419 32.00 -15.46 6.69
N GLY A 420 31.55 -15.09 7.87
CA GLY A 420 31.54 -13.69 8.35
C GLY A 420 30.40 -12.85 7.78
N LEU A 421 29.65 -13.33 6.79
CA LEU A 421 28.47 -12.68 6.27
C LEU A 421 27.29 -12.83 7.25
N LYS A 422 26.51 -11.76 7.40
CA LYS A 422 25.33 -11.70 8.28
C LYS A 422 24.07 -11.51 7.44
N LEU A 423 23.09 -12.39 7.60
CA LEU A 423 21.77 -12.14 7.04
C LEU A 423 21.09 -10.99 7.80
N ALA A 424 20.49 -10.08 7.07
CA ALA A 424 19.65 -9.04 7.65
C ALA A 424 18.42 -9.67 8.31
N GLN A 425 18.32 -9.60 9.65
CA GLN A 425 17.26 -10.24 10.41
C GLN A 425 16.00 -9.36 10.42
N PRO A 426 14.82 -9.87 10.00
CA PRO A 426 13.56 -9.16 10.13
C PRO A 426 13.14 -9.01 11.59
N GLY A 427 12.65 -7.82 11.94
CA GLY A 427 12.07 -7.58 13.27
C GLY A 427 12.53 -6.28 13.92
N VAL A 428 11.68 -5.76 14.79
CA VAL A 428 11.97 -4.50 15.52
C VAL A 428 13.06 -4.67 16.58
N ARG A 429 13.29 -5.91 17.05
CA ARG A 429 14.33 -6.20 18.03
C ARG A 429 15.72 -6.21 17.42
N ASP A 430 15.79 -6.50 16.12
CA ASP A 430 17.02 -6.60 15.35
C ASP A 430 17.28 -5.33 14.53
N THR A 431 16.68 -4.21 14.95
CA THR A 431 16.89 -2.91 14.33
C THR A 431 18.37 -2.53 14.37
N LEU A 432 18.94 -2.26 13.21
CA LEU A 432 20.32 -1.86 13.02
C LEU A 432 20.47 -0.37 13.31
N ASN A 433 21.01 -0.04 14.48
CA ASN A 433 21.17 1.34 14.92
C ASN A 433 22.47 1.96 14.41
N LEU A 434 22.35 3.18 13.90
CA LEU A 434 23.48 4.07 13.63
C LEU A 434 23.50 5.15 14.73
N GLU A 435 24.50 5.08 15.60
CA GLU A 435 24.60 6.00 16.73
C GLU A 435 24.82 7.43 16.24
N VAL A 436 23.85 8.30 16.52
CA VAL A 436 23.89 9.73 16.27
C VAL A 436 23.42 10.47 17.52
N THR A 437 23.95 11.66 17.74
CA THR A 437 23.51 12.50 18.85
C THR A 437 22.21 13.19 18.46
N PRO A 438 21.12 13.04 19.27
CA PRO A 438 19.90 13.78 19.03
C PRO A 438 20.17 15.29 18.95
N PRO A 439 19.62 16.02 17.95
CA PRO A 439 19.78 17.47 17.89
C PRO A 439 19.21 18.11 19.16
N GLU A 440 19.82 19.18 19.66
CA GLU A 440 19.31 19.91 20.84
C GLU A 440 17.85 20.33 20.70
N LEU A 441 17.42 20.61 19.47
CA LEU A 441 16.04 21.01 19.14
C LEU A 441 15.11 19.86 18.76
N TRP A 442 15.51 18.59 18.98
CA TRP A 442 14.69 17.43 18.54
C TRP A 442 13.28 17.43 19.17
N LEU A 443 13.14 17.91 20.41
CA LEU A 443 11.84 18.01 21.07
C LEU A 443 10.94 19.04 20.35
N ALA A 444 11.49 20.19 19.98
CA ALA A 444 10.78 21.20 19.20
C ALA A 444 10.37 20.65 17.81
N GLN A 445 11.25 19.88 17.18
CA GLN A 445 10.96 19.23 15.91
C GLN A 445 9.83 18.21 16.04
N ARG A 446 9.84 17.36 17.09
CA ARG A 446 8.70 16.45 17.40
C ARG A 446 7.38 17.21 17.59
N MET A 447 7.43 18.38 18.19
CA MET A 447 6.25 19.22 18.38
C MET A 447 5.76 19.81 17.05
N LEU A 448 6.67 20.26 16.17
CA LEU A 448 6.32 20.70 14.81
C LEU A 448 5.74 19.58 13.97
N ASP A 449 6.28 18.37 14.10
CA ASP A 449 5.75 17.16 13.45
C ASP A 449 4.33 16.84 13.94
N LEU A 450 4.05 17.01 15.21
CA LEU A 450 2.72 16.87 15.78
C LEU A 450 1.75 17.84 15.11
N PHE A 451 2.12 19.12 14.99
CA PHE A 451 1.26 20.13 14.37
C PHE A 451 1.05 19.91 12.88
N SER A 452 2.07 19.43 12.18
CA SER A 452 1.91 19.05 10.77
C SER A 452 1.10 17.76 10.58
N GLY A 453 1.08 16.87 11.57
CA GLY A 453 0.30 15.62 11.57
C GLY A 453 -1.16 15.78 11.98
N VAL A 454 -1.48 16.82 12.75
CA VAL A 454 -2.86 17.12 13.21
C VAL A 454 -3.50 18.16 12.28
N ASP A 455 -4.39 17.70 11.42
CA ASP A 455 -5.07 18.55 10.43
C ASP A 455 -5.82 19.75 11.04
N LEU A 456 -6.31 19.59 12.26
CA LEU A 456 -6.94 20.66 13.01
C LEU A 456 -6.04 21.90 13.15
N PHE A 457 -4.74 21.73 13.19
CA PHE A 457 -3.78 22.81 13.41
C PHE A 457 -3.17 23.40 12.11
N TRP A 458 -3.41 22.79 10.95
CA TRP A 458 -2.87 23.28 9.68
C TRP A 458 -3.18 24.75 9.36
N PRO A 459 -4.38 25.28 9.69
CA PRO A 459 -4.67 26.68 9.44
C PRO A 459 -3.98 27.64 10.40
N LEU A 460 -3.30 27.13 11.45
CA LEU A 460 -2.71 27.98 12.49
C LEU A 460 -1.36 28.57 12.11
N PRO A 461 -1.13 29.85 12.39
CA PRO A 461 0.22 30.41 12.36
C PRO A 461 1.12 29.74 13.42
N VAL A 462 2.43 29.65 13.14
CA VAL A 462 3.42 29.06 14.06
C VAL A 462 3.37 29.67 15.48
N LEU A 463 3.08 30.96 15.60
CA LEU A 463 2.91 31.63 16.91
C LEU A 463 1.75 31.07 17.73
N LYS A 464 0.65 30.70 17.08
CA LYS A 464 -0.49 30.03 17.75
C LYS A 464 -0.14 28.62 18.21
N VAL A 465 0.67 27.92 17.41
CA VAL A 465 1.23 26.60 17.78
C VAL A 465 2.08 26.73 19.06
N ALA A 466 2.95 27.73 19.12
CA ALA A 466 3.76 27.99 20.32
C ALA A 466 2.88 28.33 21.54
N GLU A 467 1.76 29.04 21.37
CA GLU A 467 0.79 29.33 22.41
C GLU A 467 0.14 28.04 22.96
N PHE A 468 -0.29 27.12 22.08
CA PHE A 468 -0.80 25.82 22.49
C PHE A 468 0.20 25.03 23.35
N LEU A 469 1.45 24.98 22.94
CA LEU A 469 2.51 24.27 23.67
C LEU A 469 2.75 24.84 25.07
N ARG A 470 2.56 26.15 25.26
CA ARG A 470 2.73 26.80 26.59
C ARG A 470 1.62 26.43 27.57
N ILE A 471 0.40 26.11 27.07
CA ILE A 471 -0.74 25.75 27.90
C ILE A 471 -0.93 24.22 28.05
N ALA A 472 -0.28 23.44 27.16
CA ALA A 472 -0.38 21.99 27.16
C ALA A 472 0.47 21.35 28.26
N ARG A 473 -0.03 20.27 28.84
CA ARG A 473 0.67 19.44 29.84
C ARG A 473 0.89 18.06 29.27
N TYR A 474 2.09 17.54 29.40
CA TYR A 474 2.46 16.19 28.99
C TYR A 474 2.06 15.18 30.07
N ARG A 475 1.41 14.07 29.66
CA ARG A 475 1.04 12.96 30.54
C ARG A 475 1.31 11.62 29.87
N LYS A 476 1.62 10.61 30.69
CA LYS A 476 1.75 9.21 30.28
C LYS A 476 0.64 8.38 30.93
N TYR A 477 0.20 7.36 30.20
CA TYR A 477 -0.77 6.38 30.67
C TYR A 477 -0.30 4.99 30.29
N HIS A 478 -0.53 4.02 31.17
CA HIS A 478 -0.24 2.61 30.92
C HIS A 478 -1.44 1.93 30.25
N GLY A 479 -1.17 0.81 29.54
CA GLY A 479 -2.25 0.03 28.94
C GLY A 479 -3.28 -0.42 30.01
N GLY A 480 -4.56 -0.27 29.70
CA GLY A 480 -5.68 -0.54 30.61
C GLY A 480 -6.11 0.65 31.49
N GLU A 481 -5.31 1.73 31.58
CA GLU A 481 -5.72 2.91 32.36
C GLU A 481 -6.83 3.69 31.65
N ALA A 482 -7.76 4.23 32.44
CA ALA A 482 -8.81 5.12 31.95
C ALA A 482 -8.28 6.56 31.86
N LEU A 483 -8.36 7.16 30.69
CA LEU A 483 -8.05 8.57 30.49
C LEU A 483 -9.25 9.45 30.85
N VAL A 484 -10.45 9.01 30.51
CA VAL A 484 -11.72 9.64 30.89
C VAL A 484 -12.81 8.58 31.02
N ARG A 485 -13.82 8.86 31.84
CA ARG A 485 -15.00 7.99 32.01
C ARG A 485 -16.29 8.72 31.65
N THR A 486 -17.22 7.97 31.12
CA THR A 486 -18.58 8.44 30.80
C THR A 486 -19.22 9.08 32.03
N GLY A 487 -19.81 10.25 31.85
CA GLY A 487 -20.48 10.97 32.92
C GLY A 487 -19.59 11.92 33.74
N GLU A 488 -18.27 11.82 33.67
CA GLU A 488 -17.35 12.76 34.31
C GLU A 488 -17.42 14.16 33.69
N PRO A 489 -17.12 15.22 34.43
CA PRO A 489 -17.07 16.59 33.88
C PRO A 489 -15.99 16.71 32.80
N GLY A 490 -16.31 17.39 31.69
CA GLY A 490 -15.45 17.61 30.58
C GLY A 490 -14.40 18.72 30.73
N ASN A 491 -13.46 18.57 31.67
CA ASN A 491 -12.55 19.64 32.09
C ASN A 491 -11.23 19.73 31.28
N GLU A 492 -10.96 18.80 30.38
CA GLU A 492 -9.71 18.74 29.61
C GLU A 492 -9.94 18.27 28.16
N PHE A 493 -9.14 18.83 27.25
CA PHE A 493 -8.94 18.38 25.88
C PHE A 493 -7.67 17.53 25.83
N PHE A 494 -7.65 16.46 25.01
CA PHE A 494 -6.56 15.52 24.89
C PHE A 494 -6.10 15.40 23.44
N LEU A 495 -4.79 15.41 23.22
CA LEU A 495 -4.14 15.16 21.95
C LEU A 495 -3.14 13.99 22.10
N ILE A 496 -3.30 12.96 21.29
CA ILE A 496 -2.46 11.76 21.37
C ILE A 496 -1.14 11.99 20.64
N LEU A 497 -0.03 11.96 21.38
CA LEU A 497 1.32 12.00 20.84
C LEU A 497 1.76 10.61 20.36
N SER A 498 1.30 9.57 21.07
CA SER A 498 1.67 8.21 20.79
C SER A 498 0.82 7.21 21.56
N GLY A 499 0.80 5.96 21.07
CA GLY A 499 -0.04 4.90 21.61
C GLY A 499 -1.44 4.93 20.99
N GLN A 500 -2.31 4.06 21.50
CA GLN A 500 -3.69 3.88 21.06
C GLN A 500 -4.64 3.86 22.25
N ALA A 501 -5.81 4.45 22.09
CA ALA A 501 -6.91 4.41 23.03
C ALA A 501 -8.15 3.78 22.42
N GLU A 502 -8.92 3.05 23.21
CA GLU A 502 -10.24 2.54 22.85
C GLU A 502 -11.32 3.50 23.32
N VAL A 503 -12.27 3.77 22.45
CA VAL A 503 -13.48 4.53 22.74
C VAL A 503 -14.60 3.54 22.97
N ILE A 504 -15.18 3.55 24.17
CA ILE A 504 -16.28 2.67 24.57
C ILE A 504 -17.49 3.56 24.88
N GLN A 505 -18.60 3.35 24.20
CA GLN A 505 -19.82 4.10 24.39
C GLN A 505 -20.97 3.15 24.73
N LYS A 506 -21.68 3.41 25.81
CA LYS A 506 -22.76 2.53 26.32
C LYS A 506 -22.32 1.07 26.52
N GLY A 507 -21.07 0.85 26.89
CA GLY A 507 -20.49 -0.48 27.09
C GLY A 507 -20.04 -1.19 25.82
N GLU A 508 -20.21 -0.58 24.64
CA GLU A 508 -19.80 -1.16 23.37
C GLU A 508 -18.57 -0.45 22.81
N PHE A 509 -17.69 -1.23 22.19
CA PHE A 509 -16.52 -0.71 21.46
C PHE A 509 -17.00 0.10 20.26
N LEU A 510 -16.60 1.35 20.19
CA LEU A 510 -16.95 2.25 19.11
C LEU A 510 -15.82 2.37 18.06
N THR A 511 -14.59 2.67 18.52
CA THR A 511 -13.44 2.90 17.63
C THR A 511 -12.14 2.93 18.42
N ARG A 512 -11.00 2.99 17.72
CA ARG A 512 -9.67 3.29 18.29
C ARG A 512 -9.17 4.64 17.81
N LEU A 513 -8.57 5.36 18.74
CA LEU A 513 -7.84 6.58 18.49
C LEU A 513 -6.34 6.29 18.59
N GLY A 514 -5.55 6.91 17.75
CA GLY A 514 -4.10 6.74 17.71
C GLY A 514 -3.36 8.06 17.63
N ARG A 515 -2.09 8.01 17.29
CA ARG A 515 -1.22 9.19 17.12
C ARG A 515 -1.90 10.26 16.28
N TYR A 516 -1.84 11.52 16.73
CA TYR A 516 -2.46 12.71 16.10
C TYR A 516 -3.98 12.76 16.15
N ASP A 517 -4.65 11.77 16.71
CA ASP A 517 -6.06 11.89 17.04
C ASP A 517 -6.21 12.67 18.35
N TYR A 518 -7.38 13.28 18.53
CA TYR A 518 -7.74 14.05 19.72
C TYR A 518 -9.14 13.64 20.22
N PHE A 519 -9.35 13.86 21.49
CA PHE A 519 -10.64 13.58 22.14
C PHE A 519 -10.92 14.54 23.31
N GLY A 520 -12.13 14.49 23.81
CA GLY A 520 -12.58 15.34 24.91
C GLY A 520 -13.11 16.70 24.44
N GLU A 521 -13.04 17.01 23.15
CA GLU A 521 -13.54 18.22 22.52
C GLU A 521 -15.05 18.39 22.70
N ILE A 522 -15.82 17.29 22.65
CA ILE A 522 -17.29 17.32 22.78
C ILE A 522 -17.67 17.96 24.11
N ALA A 523 -17.16 17.42 25.21
CA ALA A 523 -17.50 17.88 26.54
C ALA A 523 -17.00 19.31 26.81
N VAL A 524 -15.80 19.65 26.30
CA VAL A 524 -15.22 20.98 26.46
C VAL A 524 -16.00 22.04 25.68
N LEU A 525 -16.36 21.76 24.42
CA LEU A 525 -17.03 22.75 23.57
C LEU A 525 -18.53 22.93 23.87
N LEU A 526 -19.17 21.83 24.30
CA LEU A 526 -20.60 21.83 24.60
C LEU A 526 -20.90 22.08 26.09
N GLY A 527 -19.85 22.15 26.94
CA GLY A 527 -20.02 22.30 28.39
C GLY A 527 -20.76 21.13 29.05
N SER A 528 -20.56 19.92 28.47
CA SER A 528 -21.28 18.71 28.90
C SER A 528 -20.37 17.72 29.63
N ASN A 529 -20.94 16.65 30.17
CA ASN A 529 -20.18 15.53 30.68
C ASN A 529 -19.62 14.67 29.56
N ARG A 530 -18.64 13.82 29.87
CA ARG A 530 -18.04 12.86 28.97
C ARG A 530 -19.08 11.88 28.41
N THR A 531 -19.06 11.67 27.11
CA THR A 531 -20.04 10.85 26.37
C THR A 531 -19.60 9.43 26.14
N ALA A 532 -18.32 9.10 26.41
CA ALA A 532 -17.72 7.79 26.24
C ALA A 532 -16.57 7.59 27.24
N ASP A 533 -16.27 6.32 27.53
CA ASP A 533 -15.03 5.94 28.20
C ASP A 533 -13.89 5.93 27.18
N ILE A 534 -12.73 6.44 27.56
CA ILE A 534 -11.50 6.34 26.79
C ILE A 534 -10.47 5.58 27.63
N LEU A 535 -10.11 4.39 27.17
CA LEU A 535 -9.16 3.52 27.83
C LEU A 535 -7.87 3.42 27.02
N ALA A 536 -6.73 3.51 27.67
CA ALA A 536 -5.45 3.26 27.04
C ALA A 536 -5.38 1.79 26.59
N TYR A 537 -5.31 1.57 25.29
CA TYR A 537 -5.12 0.21 24.76
C TYR A 537 -3.67 -0.22 24.80
N THR A 538 -2.75 0.70 24.54
CA THR A 538 -1.31 0.53 24.70
C THR A 538 -0.77 1.55 25.71
N GLU A 539 0.51 1.52 26.02
CA GLU A 539 1.17 2.66 26.64
C GLU A 539 0.98 3.91 25.77
N MET A 540 0.58 5.04 26.40
CA MET A 540 0.24 6.27 25.70
C MET A 540 0.98 7.49 26.23
N GLU A 541 1.29 8.39 25.32
CA GLU A 541 1.73 9.76 25.62
C GLU A 541 0.70 10.73 25.03
N VAL A 542 0.26 11.67 25.85
CA VAL A 542 -0.74 12.66 25.45
C VAL A 542 -0.33 14.07 25.87
N LEU A 543 -0.81 15.07 25.14
CA LEU A 543 -0.89 16.45 25.61
C LEU A 543 -2.30 16.69 26.13
N THR A 544 -2.43 17.29 27.30
CA THR A 544 -3.73 17.72 27.87
C THR A 544 -3.75 19.23 28.01
N VAL A 545 -4.89 19.83 27.76
CA VAL A 545 -5.15 21.26 27.95
C VAL A 545 -6.44 21.42 28.73
N THR A 546 -6.47 22.29 29.74
CA THR A 546 -7.69 22.55 30.50
C THR A 546 -8.79 23.12 29.57
N ALA A 547 -10.05 22.81 29.85
CA ALA A 547 -11.19 23.35 29.06
C ALA A 547 -11.11 24.85 28.92
N ARG A 548 -10.81 25.56 30.02
CA ARG A 548 -10.71 27.03 30.04
C ARG A 548 -9.62 27.55 29.09
N ASP A 549 -8.43 26.97 29.14
CA ASP A 549 -7.30 27.43 28.33
C ASP A 549 -7.51 27.05 26.88
N PHE A 550 -8.08 25.86 26.64
CA PHE A 550 -8.40 25.41 25.28
C PHE A 550 -9.47 26.28 24.61
N LEU A 551 -10.54 26.63 25.30
CA LEU A 551 -11.59 27.53 24.77
C LEU A 551 -11.02 28.91 24.42
N ARG A 552 -10.15 29.48 25.28
CA ARG A 552 -9.45 30.74 24.98
C ARG A 552 -8.50 30.63 23.77
N PHE A 553 -7.80 29.52 23.67
CA PHE A 553 -6.86 29.25 22.55
C PHE A 553 -7.60 29.19 21.21
N VAL A 554 -8.74 28.51 21.13
CA VAL A 554 -9.52 28.37 19.89
C VAL A 554 -10.43 29.56 19.59
N GLU A 555 -10.66 30.43 20.54
CA GLU A 555 -11.55 31.60 20.38
C GLU A 555 -11.08 32.51 19.22
N GLY A 556 -12.01 32.87 18.33
CA GLY A 556 -11.70 33.68 17.16
C GLY A 556 -10.93 32.98 16.03
N THR A 557 -10.71 31.67 16.15
CA THR A 557 -10.03 30.87 15.10
C THR A 557 -11.03 30.02 14.32
N GLU A 558 -10.69 29.66 13.09
CA GLU A 558 -11.45 28.65 12.29
C GLU A 558 -11.48 27.27 12.97
N ILE A 559 -10.54 27.00 13.89
CA ILE A 559 -10.51 25.76 14.67
C ILE A 559 -11.74 25.63 15.54
N ALA A 560 -12.19 26.69 16.19
CA ALA A 560 -13.40 26.66 17.02
C ALA A 560 -14.62 26.19 16.24
N ARG A 561 -14.77 26.68 15.01
CA ARG A 561 -15.84 26.28 14.10
C ARG A 561 -15.71 24.83 13.68
N THR A 562 -14.51 24.42 13.26
CA THR A 562 -14.21 23.03 12.84
C THR A 562 -14.47 22.04 13.97
N LEU A 563 -13.96 22.32 15.16
CA LEU A 563 -14.15 21.45 16.33
C LEU A 563 -15.62 21.36 16.76
N ARG A 564 -16.39 22.43 16.66
CA ARG A 564 -17.83 22.38 16.96
C ARG A 564 -18.54 21.45 15.96
N LEU A 565 -18.25 21.57 14.68
CA LEU A 565 -18.75 20.65 13.65
C LEU A 565 -18.32 19.19 13.92
N VAL A 566 -17.08 18.97 14.37
CA VAL A 566 -16.58 17.64 14.76
C VAL A 566 -17.33 17.10 15.97
N ALA A 567 -17.53 17.92 17.00
CA ALA A 567 -18.25 17.54 18.22
C ALA A 567 -19.71 17.17 17.91
N GLU A 568 -20.40 18.02 17.15
CA GLU A 568 -21.75 17.75 16.67
C GLU A 568 -21.82 16.49 15.80
N SER A 569 -20.80 16.29 14.94
CA SER A 569 -20.70 15.11 14.08
C SER A 569 -20.53 13.82 14.88
N ARG A 570 -19.68 13.81 15.90
CA ARG A 570 -19.44 12.63 16.75
C ARG A 570 -20.64 12.25 17.61
N LEU A 571 -21.50 13.20 17.95
CA LEU A 571 -22.79 12.98 18.60
C LEU A 571 -23.89 12.59 17.62
N HIS A 572 -23.64 12.77 16.33
CA HIS A 572 -24.63 12.54 15.30
C HIS A 572 -24.92 11.04 15.13
N GLU A 573 -26.22 10.69 15.03
CA GLU A 573 -26.67 9.31 14.85
C GLU A 573 -26.16 8.64 13.55
N GLY A 574 -25.62 9.39 12.63
CA GLY A 574 -24.96 8.89 11.42
C GLY A 574 -23.66 8.12 11.71
N TRP A 575 -23.01 8.39 12.85
CA TRP A 575 -21.75 7.72 13.18
C TRP A 575 -21.91 6.22 13.44
N PRO A 576 -22.81 5.76 14.34
CA PRO A 576 -23.11 4.36 14.51
C PRO A 576 -23.60 3.71 13.21
N LEU A 577 -24.46 4.41 12.46
CA LEU A 577 -25.00 3.93 11.20
C LEU A 577 -23.93 3.66 10.15
N MET A 578 -22.87 4.49 10.08
CA MET A 578 -21.73 4.22 9.21
C MET A 578 -21.00 2.93 9.58
N ASN A 579 -20.99 2.53 10.85
CA ASN A 579 -20.38 1.26 11.28
C ASN A 579 -21.20 0.03 10.86
N GLU A 580 -22.49 0.19 10.60
CA GLU A 580 -23.35 -0.87 10.09
C GLU A 580 -23.16 -1.12 8.60
N ASN A 581 -22.58 -0.14 7.87
CA ASN A 581 -22.26 -0.31 6.44
C ASN A 581 -20.82 -0.76 6.26
N ASN A 582 -20.61 -1.88 5.58
CA ASN A 582 -19.31 -2.51 5.43
C ASN A 582 -18.25 -1.62 4.73
N LEU A 583 -18.66 -0.74 3.84
CA LEU A 583 -17.77 0.20 3.17
C LEU A 583 -17.42 1.39 4.06
N LEU A 584 -18.44 1.98 4.70
CA LEU A 584 -18.27 3.15 5.58
C LEU A 584 -17.62 2.78 6.92
N ALA A 585 -17.82 1.55 7.41
CA ALA A 585 -17.17 1.05 8.62
C ALA A 585 -15.63 1.09 8.53
N LYS A 586 -15.09 0.92 7.33
CA LYS A 586 -13.64 0.92 7.05
C LYS A 586 -13.03 2.34 7.01
N LEU A 587 -13.84 3.38 7.06
CA LEU A 587 -13.35 4.75 7.16
C LEU A 587 -12.68 4.98 8.51
N SER A 588 -11.55 5.68 8.49
CA SER A 588 -10.91 6.15 9.72
C SER A 588 -11.80 7.15 10.47
N VAL A 589 -11.48 7.39 11.73
CA VAL A 589 -12.17 8.40 12.55
C VAL A 589 -12.19 9.77 11.84
N LYS A 590 -11.03 10.17 11.30
CA LYS A 590 -10.89 11.40 10.51
C LYS A 590 -11.83 11.42 9.31
N GLN A 591 -11.84 10.36 8.52
CA GLN A 591 -12.68 10.26 7.31
C GLN A 591 -14.16 10.28 7.64
N LYS A 592 -14.59 9.59 8.71
CA LYS A 592 -16.00 9.67 9.18
C LYS A 592 -16.36 11.08 9.60
N THR A 593 -15.48 11.74 10.36
CA THR A 593 -15.67 13.14 10.78
C THR A 593 -15.79 14.08 9.59
N GLN A 594 -14.97 13.90 8.55
CA GLN A 594 -15.02 14.69 7.32
C GLN A 594 -16.28 14.43 6.49
N LEU A 595 -16.85 13.22 6.52
CA LEU A 595 -18.03 12.85 5.73
C LEU A 595 -19.34 13.34 6.33
N ILE A 596 -19.47 13.31 7.65
CA ILE A 596 -20.72 13.65 8.36
C ILE A 596 -21.30 15.04 8.01
N PRO A 597 -20.53 16.12 7.90
CA PRO A 597 -21.07 17.44 7.54
C PRO A 597 -21.80 17.47 6.19
N TYR A 598 -21.49 16.50 5.32
CA TYR A 598 -22.15 16.35 4.01
C TYR A 598 -23.40 15.45 4.06
N MET A 599 -23.66 14.77 5.19
CA MET A 599 -24.81 13.88 5.37
C MET A 599 -26.05 14.67 5.81
N ARG A 600 -27.00 14.86 4.91
CA ARG A 600 -28.24 15.61 5.18
C ARG A 600 -29.39 14.65 5.40
N GLN A 601 -29.98 14.63 6.59
CA GLN A 601 -31.14 13.79 6.89
C GLN A 601 -32.40 14.25 6.13
N ARG A 602 -33.11 13.30 5.54
CA ARG A 602 -34.40 13.48 4.89
C ARG A 602 -35.33 12.32 5.19
N THR A 603 -36.61 12.64 5.40
CA THR A 603 -37.70 11.67 5.48
C THR A 603 -38.43 11.66 4.15
N ILE A 604 -38.56 10.49 3.55
CA ILE A 604 -39.13 10.27 2.23
C ILE A 604 -40.36 9.37 2.41
N PRO A 605 -41.56 9.78 1.95
CA PRO A 605 -42.75 8.94 2.03
C PRO A 605 -42.59 7.61 1.30
N SER A 606 -43.46 6.64 1.63
CA SER A 606 -43.60 5.39 0.89
C SER A 606 -43.94 5.63 -0.59
N GLU A 607 -43.59 4.66 -1.45
CA GLU A 607 -43.82 4.66 -2.90
C GLU A 607 -43.22 5.89 -3.63
N ARG A 608 -42.16 6.48 -3.09
CA ARG A 608 -41.46 7.60 -3.70
C ARG A 608 -40.24 7.10 -4.48
N LEU A 609 -40.14 7.55 -5.71
CA LEU A 609 -38.99 7.32 -6.57
C LEU A 609 -37.80 8.17 -6.08
N LEU A 610 -36.67 7.55 -5.78
CA LEU A 610 -35.40 8.22 -5.49
C LEU A 610 -34.68 8.58 -6.79
N PHE A 611 -34.57 7.63 -7.72
CA PHE A 611 -34.03 7.78 -9.06
C PHE A 611 -34.46 6.62 -9.96
N ARG A 612 -34.40 6.82 -11.28
CA ARG A 612 -34.67 5.80 -12.30
C ARG A 612 -33.37 5.27 -12.92
N ALA A 613 -33.41 4.06 -13.44
CA ALA A 613 -32.42 3.61 -14.39
C ALA A 613 -32.32 4.62 -15.56
N GLY A 614 -31.10 4.99 -15.95
CA GLY A 614 -30.85 6.02 -16.94
C GLY A 614 -30.74 7.46 -16.43
N ASP A 615 -31.16 7.77 -15.20
CA ASP A 615 -30.97 9.09 -14.59
C ASP A 615 -29.51 9.38 -14.29
N ARG A 616 -29.12 10.66 -14.34
CA ARG A 616 -27.77 11.10 -13.91
C ARG A 616 -27.60 10.88 -12.41
N VAL A 617 -26.46 10.35 -12.00
CA VAL A 617 -26.12 10.18 -10.58
C VAL A 617 -25.89 11.54 -9.93
N ARG A 618 -26.72 11.87 -8.92
CA ARG A 618 -26.67 13.15 -8.21
C ARG A 618 -26.36 13.03 -6.72
N CYS A 619 -26.77 11.92 -6.11
CA CYS A 619 -26.65 11.68 -4.67
C CYS A 619 -26.40 10.21 -4.35
N LEU A 620 -25.84 9.97 -3.16
CA LEU A 620 -25.91 8.71 -2.44
C LEU A 620 -26.90 8.83 -1.28
N TYR A 621 -27.55 7.71 -0.95
CA TYR A 621 -28.50 7.61 0.13
C TYR A 621 -28.08 6.52 1.11
N LEU A 622 -27.79 6.88 2.37
CA LEU A 622 -27.55 5.91 3.45
C LEU A 622 -28.85 5.75 4.23
N ILE A 623 -29.41 4.54 4.24
CA ILE A 623 -30.72 4.28 4.88
C ILE A 623 -30.54 4.22 6.38
N LYS A 624 -31.26 5.12 7.11
CA LYS A 624 -31.34 5.12 8.57
C LYS A 624 -32.50 4.25 9.05
N GLU A 625 -33.67 4.40 8.43
CA GLU A 625 -34.91 3.68 8.77
C GLU A 625 -35.70 3.44 7.50
N GLY A 626 -36.50 2.38 7.48
CA GLY A 626 -37.36 2.05 6.34
C GLY A 626 -36.68 1.11 5.33
N GLN A 627 -37.25 1.07 4.12
CA GLN A 627 -36.87 0.09 3.09
C GLN A 627 -36.93 0.70 1.70
N VAL A 628 -35.94 0.38 0.87
CA VAL A 628 -35.86 0.81 -0.53
C VAL A 628 -35.74 -0.41 -1.43
N ARG A 629 -36.64 -0.52 -2.42
CA ARG A 629 -36.58 -1.53 -3.47
C ARG A 629 -35.77 -0.99 -4.64
N LEU A 630 -34.84 -1.85 -5.11
CA LEU A 630 -33.97 -1.61 -6.26
C LEU A 630 -34.38 -2.58 -7.37
N THR A 631 -34.75 -2.08 -8.55
CA THR A 631 -35.18 -2.88 -9.68
C THR A 631 -34.25 -2.66 -10.87
N ARG A 632 -33.73 -3.73 -11.45
CA ARG A 632 -32.93 -3.71 -12.70
C ARG A 632 -33.84 -3.83 -13.92
N ASP A 633 -33.34 -3.42 -15.10
CA ASP A 633 -34.07 -3.50 -16.37
C ASP A 633 -34.45 -4.94 -16.74
N ASN A 634 -33.76 -5.96 -16.24
CA ASN A 634 -34.08 -7.37 -16.41
C ASN A 634 -35.11 -7.92 -15.41
N GLY A 635 -35.75 -7.04 -14.64
CA GLY A 635 -36.76 -7.41 -13.65
C GLY A 635 -36.23 -7.96 -12.32
N HIS A 636 -34.91 -8.07 -12.16
CA HIS A 636 -34.32 -8.51 -10.88
C HIS A 636 -34.48 -7.42 -9.80
N GLU A 637 -35.04 -7.82 -8.68
CA GLU A 637 -35.25 -6.94 -7.53
C GLU A 637 -34.31 -7.27 -6.38
N SER A 638 -33.89 -6.22 -5.67
CA SER A 638 -33.18 -6.31 -4.39
C SER A 638 -33.69 -5.22 -3.44
N ARG A 639 -33.42 -5.37 -2.15
CA ARG A 639 -33.90 -4.45 -1.11
C ARG A 639 -32.77 -3.96 -0.26
N GLY A 640 -32.75 -2.63 -0.02
CA GLY A 640 -31.88 -1.99 0.92
C GLY A 640 -32.61 -1.68 2.21
N TYR A 641 -31.98 -2.02 3.34
CA TYR A 641 -32.46 -1.80 4.70
C TYR A 641 -31.52 -0.85 5.45
N ARG A 642 -31.77 -0.62 6.72
CA ARG A 642 -30.89 0.16 7.61
C ARG A 642 -29.42 -0.21 7.40
N GLY A 643 -28.56 0.82 7.25
CA GLY A 643 -27.17 0.70 6.96
C GLY A 643 -26.82 0.51 5.48
N ALA A 644 -27.81 0.21 4.60
CA ALA A 644 -27.54 0.10 3.18
C ALA A 644 -27.25 1.45 2.53
N LEU A 645 -26.25 1.47 1.64
CA LEU A 645 -25.89 2.62 0.81
C LEU A 645 -26.49 2.44 -0.58
N VAL A 646 -27.39 3.34 -0.98
CA VAL A 646 -28.15 3.27 -2.24
C VAL A 646 -27.69 4.40 -3.17
N GLY A 647 -27.31 4.05 -4.40
CA GLY A 647 -26.83 4.97 -5.42
C GLY A 647 -25.49 4.53 -6.03
N ARG A 648 -24.83 5.42 -6.77
CA ARG A 648 -23.55 5.17 -7.46
C ARG A 648 -22.55 6.28 -7.20
N VAL A 649 -21.26 5.97 -7.28
CA VAL A 649 -20.16 6.91 -6.94
C VAL A 649 -19.33 7.32 -8.19
N LYS A 650 -19.63 6.75 -9.35
CA LYS A 650 -18.84 6.94 -10.56
C LYS A 650 -18.81 8.39 -11.08
N SER A 651 -17.83 8.66 -11.92
CA SER A 651 -17.46 9.97 -12.47
C SER A 651 -18.59 10.70 -13.24
N ASP A 652 -18.37 12.00 -13.48
CA ASP A 652 -19.29 12.89 -14.18
C ASP A 652 -19.91 12.28 -15.45
N GLY A 653 -21.24 12.36 -15.54
CA GLY A 653 -22.01 11.92 -16.71
C GLY A 653 -22.57 10.50 -16.64
N GLU A 654 -22.22 9.70 -15.64
CA GLU A 654 -22.76 8.35 -15.51
C GLU A 654 -24.20 8.32 -14.99
N ARG A 655 -24.88 7.27 -15.39
CA ARG A 655 -26.31 7.08 -15.14
C ARG A 655 -26.53 5.87 -14.21
N HIS A 656 -27.62 5.91 -13.45
CA HIS A 656 -28.06 4.78 -12.63
C HIS A 656 -28.38 3.58 -13.53
N THR A 657 -28.04 2.38 -13.09
CA THR A 657 -28.34 1.10 -13.77
C THR A 657 -29.53 0.38 -13.16
N VAL A 658 -30.11 0.96 -12.12
CA VAL A 658 -31.29 0.46 -11.40
C VAL A 658 -32.23 1.62 -11.10
N SER A 659 -33.50 1.32 -10.93
CA SER A 659 -34.46 2.25 -10.33
C SER A 659 -34.58 1.99 -8.83
N ALA A 660 -34.75 3.02 -8.00
CA ALA A 660 -34.87 2.92 -6.56
C ALA A 660 -36.17 3.59 -6.07
N ILE A 661 -37.00 2.85 -5.34
CA ILE A 661 -38.30 3.28 -4.82
C ILE A 661 -38.39 2.93 -3.34
N THR A 662 -38.88 3.83 -2.50
CA THR A 662 -39.18 3.56 -1.09
C THR A 662 -40.41 2.66 -0.95
N GLU A 663 -40.31 1.56 -0.21
CA GLU A 663 -41.45 0.65 0.09
C GLU A 663 -42.18 1.02 1.40
N SER A 664 -41.58 1.85 2.22
CA SER A 664 -42.16 2.41 3.44
C SER A 664 -41.71 3.87 3.60
N THR A 665 -42.26 4.58 4.57
CA THR A 665 -41.67 5.85 4.97
C THR A 665 -40.24 5.64 5.40
N THR A 666 -39.29 6.25 4.68
CA THR A 666 -37.86 5.94 4.79
C THR A 666 -37.09 7.19 5.22
N VAL A 667 -36.30 7.08 6.26
CA VAL A 667 -35.36 8.12 6.71
C VAL A 667 -33.98 7.79 6.13
N VAL A 668 -33.40 8.75 5.41
CA VAL A 668 -32.10 8.59 4.76
C VAL A 668 -31.18 9.75 5.07
N TYR A 669 -29.87 9.50 5.05
CA TYR A 669 -28.87 10.55 4.88
C TYR A 669 -28.54 10.65 3.39
N VAL A 670 -28.72 11.86 2.86
CA VAL A 670 -28.42 12.20 1.46
C VAL A 670 -27.05 12.86 1.39
N ILE A 671 -26.16 12.35 0.55
CA ILE A 671 -24.85 12.91 0.29
C ILE A 671 -24.80 13.29 -1.18
N SER A 672 -24.58 14.58 -1.49
CA SER A 672 -24.51 15.02 -2.89
C SER A 672 -23.23 14.58 -3.56
N MET A 673 -23.25 14.35 -4.89
CA MET A 673 -22.04 14.02 -5.65
C MET A 673 -21.01 15.14 -5.65
N SER A 674 -21.42 16.41 -5.53
CA SER A 674 -20.52 17.54 -5.37
C SER A 674 -19.74 17.47 -4.06
N ASP A 675 -20.42 17.16 -2.95
CA ASP A 675 -19.81 17.00 -1.63
C ASP A 675 -18.92 15.77 -1.56
N LEU A 676 -19.34 14.65 -2.17
CA LEU A 676 -18.52 13.44 -2.29
C LEU A 676 -17.24 13.67 -3.08
N LYS A 677 -17.28 14.49 -4.15
CA LYS A 677 -16.07 14.83 -4.91
C LYS A 677 -15.05 15.59 -4.05
N ILE A 678 -15.52 16.50 -3.20
CA ILE A 678 -14.64 17.21 -2.25
C ILE A 678 -14.02 16.20 -1.28
N PHE A 679 -14.86 15.36 -0.67
CA PHE A 679 -14.42 14.31 0.26
C PHE A 679 -13.42 13.34 -0.39
N PHE A 680 -13.65 12.89 -1.62
CA PHE A 680 -12.76 11.95 -2.33
C PHE A 680 -11.46 12.60 -2.78
N ARG A 681 -11.44 13.88 -3.09
CA ARG A 681 -10.20 14.61 -3.41
C ARG A 681 -9.25 14.64 -2.21
N GLU A 682 -9.79 14.74 -1.00
CA GLU A 682 -9.02 14.67 0.24
C GLU A 682 -8.71 13.24 0.66
N ASN A 683 -9.52 12.26 0.21
CA ASN A 683 -9.43 10.84 0.58
C ASN A 683 -9.41 9.93 -0.65
N PRO A 684 -8.39 10.00 -1.52
CA PRO A 684 -8.38 9.28 -2.80
C PRO A 684 -8.39 7.76 -2.66
N GLY A 685 -7.76 7.19 -1.64
CA GLY A 685 -7.84 5.76 -1.33
C GLY A 685 -9.27 5.31 -1.03
N THR A 686 -10.04 6.13 -0.32
CA THR A 686 -11.48 5.88 -0.09
C THR A 686 -12.26 5.92 -1.39
N HIS A 687 -11.98 6.88 -2.28
CA HIS A 687 -12.61 6.93 -3.61
C HIS A 687 -12.41 5.63 -4.39
N VAL A 688 -11.19 5.11 -4.41
CA VAL A 688 -10.87 3.82 -5.06
C VAL A 688 -11.68 2.67 -4.46
N ARG A 689 -11.82 2.62 -3.13
CA ARG A 689 -12.64 1.61 -2.45
C ARG A 689 -14.13 1.70 -2.83
N PHE A 690 -14.68 2.90 -2.92
CA PHE A 690 -16.06 3.10 -3.37
C PHE A 690 -16.26 2.68 -4.83
N LEU A 691 -15.36 3.05 -5.74
CA LEU A 691 -15.39 2.61 -7.13
C LEU A 691 -15.28 1.08 -7.27
N ALA A 692 -14.49 0.46 -6.41
CA ALA A 692 -14.35 -0.99 -6.36
C ALA A 692 -15.62 -1.68 -5.85
N ALA A 693 -16.30 -1.13 -4.86
CA ALA A 693 -17.58 -1.63 -4.36
C ALA A 693 -18.64 -1.62 -5.45
N GLU A 694 -18.75 -0.54 -6.22
CA GLU A 694 -19.70 -0.44 -7.33
C GLU A 694 -19.46 -1.46 -8.45
N ARG A 695 -18.21 -1.75 -8.74
CA ARG A 695 -17.86 -2.80 -9.70
C ARG A 695 -18.12 -4.20 -9.14
N GLY A 696 -18.72 -4.31 -7.94
CA GLY A 696 -18.92 -5.54 -7.21
C GLY A 696 -17.61 -6.16 -6.73
N GLN A 697 -16.54 -5.35 -6.54
CA GLN A 697 -15.24 -5.81 -6.04
C GLN A 697 -15.23 -6.06 -4.53
N ILE A 698 -16.20 -5.52 -3.83
CA ILE A 698 -16.49 -5.85 -2.45
C ILE A 698 -17.80 -6.62 -2.53
N THR A 699 -17.81 -7.90 -2.12
CA THR A 699 -18.98 -8.76 -2.04
C THR A 699 -19.88 -8.29 -0.92
N GLU A 700 -20.47 -7.11 -1.09
CA GLU A 700 -21.38 -6.61 -0.09
C GLU A 700 -22.42 -5.77 -0.81
N THR A 701 -23.66 -6.11 -0.56
CA THR A 701 -24.84 -5.36 -0.94
C THR A 701 -24.58 -3.87 -0.84
N LEU A 702 -24.53 -3.19 -1.97
CA LEU A 702 -24.77 -1.77 -2.00
C LEU A 702 -26.10 -1.48 -1.33
#